data_2907c52897ecc5fe28361f1c9d1c0113
#
_entry.id   2907c52897ecc5fe28361f1c9d1c0113
#
_cell.length_a   1.000
_cell.length_b   1.000
_cell.length_c   1.000
_cell.angle_alpha   90.00
_cell.angle_beta   90.00
_cell.angle_gamma   90.00
#
_symmetry.space_group_name_H-M   'P 1'
#
loop_
_entity.id
_entity.type
_entity.pdbx_description
1 polymer ?
#
loop_
_entity_poly.entity_id
_entity_poly.type
_entity_poly.pdbx_seq_one_letter_code
_entity_poly.pdbx_strand_id
1 'polypeptide(L)'
;MQTLALNFYCVGATRMITESLFLGPRFISFFSHFARCIISSGARLLLFSAYRGQVIEKIVIFARMIDRETIDRIFAAANIVDIVGDYVTLKRKGVNYQACCPFHQEKTPSFVVSPSRGIYKCFGCGKGGNAINFIMESENVTYPEALKIVAKRYGIEVKDEELTPEQIAQNNNRESMFALNGWASEYFTRYMFSEDEGRSVALSYFSSVRGFSDATIRKFGLGYCPSQGSRFSSDARAAGYKEEFLLSTGLSIQRETDGSLRDRFYDRVIFPVHNVSGRVVAFGGRTLRTDKKVAKYQNSPESEIYSKSRELYGLFFAKKAIQQEDYAIMVEGYADVISMHQAGVENVVASSGTSLTEEQIRLLGRFTRNITIMYDGDAAGVKAAIRGVDLILKADMNVRIVLLPEEHDPDTFARANTSEQLRAYIKEHAQDFLAFKAQLLLGEATADPMQRAEAIRDMVQSIALIPDNIKRAEYVKYCAGIMQVDEQTLGVEVARNREGIRGNREATDFLSRQQQRERATTPASALYVAQPQTQAEPTLQTLSLGTSGETLERTLAKYLIKFGHTDFEVLEEKETIRYNVASYIFDQLDSDGLTFDIPVYREILATYREQWEQLGEGVEVPAHYFVNHHDPDVNRVSVDLLTSDDMYVISKIWEQKDVHIESDEEQLAQGVPKAMALYKWRFLDKRVVELTQRLATEKLSEEQITEILEQLSQYHAVRTVISKMSNRLI
;
A
#
# COMPACT_ATOMS: atom_id res chain seq x y z
N MET A 1 -26.52 -36.30 36.35
CA MET A 1 -25.11 -36.64 36.68
C MET A 1 -24.17 -36.65 35.47
N GLN A 2 -24.62 -37.03 34.29
CA GLN A 2 -23.74 -37.00 33.07
C GLN A 2 -23.43 -35.56 32.57
N THR A 3 -24.31 -34.61 32.76
CA THR A 3 -24.09 -33.21 32.29
C THR A 3 -23.13 -32.42 33.21
N LEU A 4 -23.02 -32.75 34.48
CA LEU A 4 -22.07 -32.13 35.41
C LEU A 4 -20.64 -32.66 35.25
N ALA A 5 -20.48 -33.92 34.83
CA ALA A 5 -19.16 -34.48 34.53
C ALA A 5 -18.54 -33.92 33.25
N LEU A 6 -19.33 -33.58 32.22
CA LEU A 6 -18.84 -32.94 30.99
C LEU A 6 -18.36 -31.50 31.24
N ASN A 7 -19.01 -30.71 32.07
CA ASN A 7 -18.60 -29.35 32.39
C ASN A 7 -17.30 -29.30 33.22
N PHE A 8 -17.06 -30.25 34.09
CA PHE A 8 -15.79 -30.33 34.83
C PHE A 8 -14.63 -30.74 33.96
N TYR A 9 -14.85 -31.57 32.94
CA TYR A 9 -13.82 -31.98 31.97
C TYR A 9 -13.44 -30.84 31.00
N CYS A 10 -14.41 -30.03 30.58
CA CYS A 10 -14.15 -28.88 29.70
C CYS A 10 -13.37 -27.77 30.40
N VAL A 11 -13.65 -27.45 31.66
CA VAL A 11 -12.95 -26.40 32.42
C VAL A 11 -11.51 -26.85 32.77
N GLY A 12 -11.29 -28.13 33.06
CA GLY A 12 -9.94 -28.68 33.28
C GLY A 12 -9.08 -28.71 32.03
N ALA A 13 -9.66 -29.01 30.88
CA ALA A 13 -8.94 -29.03 29.60
C ALA A 13 -8.53 -27.60 29.11
N THR A 14 -9.38 -26.62 29.35
CA THR A 14 -9.08 -25.22 28.97
C THR A 14 -7.95 -24.63 29.84
N ARG A 15 -7.91 -24.98 31.13
CA ARG A 15 -6.84 -24.53 32.04
C ARG A 15 -5.48 -25.20 31.74
N MET A 16 -5.49 -26.48 31.32
CA MET A 16 -4.26 -27.18 30.88
C MET A 16 -3.71 -26.68 29.54
N ILE A 17 -4.56 -26.22 28.64
CA ILE A 17 -4.11 -25.70 27.31
C ILE A 17 -3.44 -24.33 27.47
N THR A 18 -3.87 -23.50 28.41
CA THR A 18 -3.25 -22.20 28.68
C THR A 18 -1.92 -22.32 29.44
N GLU A 19 -1.72 -23.37 30.22
CA GLU A 19 -0.45 -23.60 30.95
C GLU A 19 0.59 -24.41 30.15
N SER A 20 0.20 -25.13 29.08
CA SER A 20 1.09 -26.03 28.31
C SER A 20 1.78 -25.36 27.10
N LEU A 21 1.57 -24.09 26.86
CA LEU A 21 2.31 -23.31 25.83
C LEU A 21 3.81 -23.11 26.17
N PHE A 22 4.28 -23.59 27.33
CA PHE A 22 5.66 -23.44 27.78
C PHE A 22 6.50 -24.72 27.92
N LEU A 23 5.98 -25.90 27.53
CA LEU A 23 6.70 -27.16 27.69
C LEU A 23 6.85 -27.93 26.35
N GLY A 24 8.09 -28.21 26.00
CA GLY A 24 8.63 -28.71 24.72
C GLY A 24 8.17 -30.11 24.21
N PRO A 25 8.90 -30.70 23.26
CA PRO A 25 8.41 -31.70 22.25
C PRO A 25 7.91 -33.07 22.77
N ARG A 26 7.97 -33.37 24.05
CA ARG A 26 7.49 -34.67 24.60
C ARG A 26 5.97 -34.79 24.74
N PHE A 27 5.23 -33.72 24.52
CA PHE A 27 3.76 -33.70 24.67
C PHE A 27 2.99 -34.06 23.39
N ILE A 28 3.64 -34.02 22.22
CA ILE A 28 3.01 -34.33 20.92
C ILE A 28 2.58 -35.81 20.84
N SER A 29 3.32 -36.74 21.48
CA SER A 29 3.00 -38.17 21.53
C SER A 29 1.74 -38.46 22.36
N PHE A 30 1.48 -37.69 23.42
CA PHE A 30 0.31 -37.89 24.25
C PHE A 30 -0.99 -37.38 23.57
N PHE A 31 -0.91 -36.30 22.81
CA PHE A 31 -2.03 -35.76 22.04
C PHE A 31 -2.43 -36.68 20.87
N SER A 32 -1.49 -37.33 20.23
CA SER A 32 -1.78 -38.28 19.16
C SER A 32 -2.57 -39.51 19.65
N HIS A 33 -2.33 -39.95 20.88
CA HIS A 33 -3.05 -41.08 21.49
C HIS A 33 -4.47 -40.65 21.97
N PHE A 34 -4.60 -39.43 22.51
CA PHE A 34 -5.87 -38.91 22.98
C PHE A 34 -6.80 -38.53 21.80
N ALA A 35 -6.25 -38.03 20.70
CA ALA A 35 -7.00 -37.73 19.48
C ALA A 35 -7.56 -39.01 18.84
N ARG A 36 -6.83 -40.18 18.91
CA ARG A 36 -7.32 -41.48 18.41
C ARG A 36 -8.48 -42.03 19.21
N CYS A 37 -8.56 -41.75 20.52
CA CYS A 37 -9.65 -42.23 21.35
C CYS A 37 -10.96 -41.40 21.14
N ILE A 38 -10.89 -40.11 20.79
CA ILE A 38 -12.05 -39.27 20.51
C ILE A 38 -12.63 -39.53 19.11
N ILE A 39 -11.82 -40.02 18.19
CA ILE A 39 -12.21 -40.32 16.80
C ILE A 39 -13.15 -41.56 16.68
N SER A 40 -13.16 -42.42 17.69
CA SER A 40 -14.02 -43.65 17.71
C SER A 40 -15.44 -43.45 18.18
N SER A 41 -15.82 -42.28 18.70
CA SER A 41 -17.12 -41.99 19.31
C SER A 41 -17.88 -40.81 18.73
N GLY A 42 -18.18 -40.81 17.44
CA GLY A 42 -19.23 -39.96 16.83
C GLY A 42 -19.26 -38.44 17.08
N ALA A 43 -18.34 -37.89 17.88
CA ALA A 43 -18.27 -36.46 18.23
C ALA A 43 -17.49 -35.58 17.20
N ARG A 44 -17.25 -36.12 16.03
CA ARG A 44 -16.38 -35.52 14.99
C ARG A 44 -16.88 -34.19 14.40
N LEU A 45 -18.18 -33.98 14.36
CA LEU A 45 -18.73 -32.82 13.61
C LEU A 45 -18.84 -31.53 14.45
N LEU A 46 -19.05 -31.62 15.76
CA LEU A 46 -19.32 -30.43 16.57
C LEU A 46 -18.08 -29.68 17.04
N LEU A 47 -16.94 -30.36 17.25
CA LEU A 47 -15.70 -29.72 17.69
C LEU A 47 -14.94 -29.02 16.53
N PHE A 48 -15.06 -29.56 15.31
CA PHE A 48 -14.44 -28.95 14.12
C PHE A 48 -15.18 -27.67 13.66
N SER A 49 -16.50 -27.65 13.81
CA SER A 49 -17.33 -26.47 13.54
C SER A 49 -17.07 -25.36 14.55
N ALA A 50 -16.98 -25.67 15.85
CA ALA A 50 -16.71 -24.71 16.91
C ALA A 50 -15.28 -24.12 16.83
N TYR A 51 -14.28 -24.91 16.40
CA TYR A 51 -12.90 -24.45 16.26
C TYR A 51 -12.70 -23.61 14.99
N ARG A 52 -13.40 -23.94 13.91
CA ARG A 52 -13.41 -23.11 12.70
C ARG A 52 -14.11 -21.77 12.91
N GLY A 53 -15.22 -21.75 13.65
CA GLY A 53 -15.93 -20.53 14.01
C GLY A 53 -15.07 -19.58 14.85
N GLN A 54 -14.41 -20.06 15.90
CA GLN A 54 -13.61 -19.20 16.79
C GLN A 54 -12.30 -18.70 16.17
N VAL A 55 -11.69 -19.42 15.22
CA VAL A 55 -10.49 -18.96 14.50
C VAL A 55 -10.88 -17.95 13.40
N ILE A 56 -12.01 -18.17 12.72
CA ILE A 56 -12.55 -17.24 11.72
C ILE A 56 -13.06 -15.97 12.41
N GLU A 57 -13.78 -16.07 13.55
CA GLU A 57 -14.16 -14.89 14.33
C GLU A 57 -12.96 -14.06 14.79
N LYS A 58 -11.86 -14.68 15.24
CA LYS A 58 -10.66 -13.91 15.65
C LYS A 58 -9.91 -13.25 14.50
N ILE A 59 -10.01 -13.75 13.27
CA ILE A 59 -9.41 -13.13 12.07
C ILE A 59 -10.32 -12.04 11.49
N VAL A 60 -11.63 -12.16 11.63
CA VAL A 60 -12.63 -11.19 11.13
C VAL A 60 -12.81 -9.97 12.07
N ILE A 61 -12.43 -10.08 13.35
CA ILE A 61 -12.61 -9.04 14.40
C ILE A 61 -11.71 -7.79 14.17
N PHE A 62 -10.69 -7.84 13.30
CA PHE A 62 -9.77 -6.70 13.09
C PHE A 62 -10.32 -5.53 12.24
N ALA A 63 -11.55 -5.62 11.70
CA ALA A 63 -12.09 -4.60 10.78
C ALA A 63 -13.48 -4.04 11.10
N ARG A 64 -14.14 -4.41 12.20
CA ARG A 64 -15.53 -4.00 12.45
C ARG A 64 -15.66 -3.01 13.62
N MET A 65 -15.72 -1.72 13.26
CA MET A 65 -16.14 -0.64 14.17
C MET A 65 -17.65 -0.32 14.07
N ILE A 66 -18.35 -0.89 13.10
CA ILE A 66 -19.78 -0.67 12.86
C ILE A 66 -20.41 -2.04 12.58
N ASP A 67 -21.55 -2.36 13.20
CA ASP A 67 -22.24 -3.63 12.99
C ASP A 67 -22.68 -3.81 11.53
N ARG A 68 -22.73 -5.06 11.06
CA ARG A 68 -23.01 -5.40 9.65
C ARG A 68 -24.38 -4.89 9.20
N GLU A 69 -25.39 -4.99 10.06
CA GLU A 69 -26.73 -4.52 9.74
C GLU A 69 -26.76 -3.01 9.50
N THR A 70 -26.04 -2.26 10.33
CA THR A 70 -25.88 -0.80 10.14
C THR A 70 -25.11 -0.47 8.87
N ILE A 71 -24.04 -1.23 8.55
CA ILE A 71 -23.30 -1.07 7.29
C ILE A 71 -24.22 -1.31 6.09
N ASP A 72 -24.99 -2.40 6.09
CA ASP A 72 -25.92 -2.74 5.02
C ASP A 72 -27.01 -1.67 4.85
N ARG A 73 -27.52 -1.10 5.96
CA ARG A 73 -28.46 0.03 5.94
C ARG A 73 -27.85 1.31 5.35
N ILE A 74 -26.57 1.58 5.65
CA ILE A 74 -25.84 2.72 5.07
C ILE A 74 -25.69 2.54 3.57
N PHE A 75 -25.29 1.36 3.10
CA PHE A 75 -25.18 1.08 1.67
C PHE A 75 -26.52 1.13 0.94
N ALA A 76 -27.57 0.61 1.53
CA ALA A 76 -28.92 0.65 0.96
C ALA A 76 -29.47 2.08 0.83
N ALA A 77 -29.10 2.98 1.75
CA ALA A 77 -29.50 4.38 1.72
C ALA A 77 -28.61 5.25 0.82
N ALA A 78 -27.36 4.85 0.61
CA ALA A 78 -26.34 5.65 -0.08
C ALA A 78 -26.61 5.75 -1.59
N ASN A 79 -27.24 6.83 -2.03
CA ASN A 79 -27.39 7.13 -3.45
C ASN A 79 -26.10 7.76 -4.00
N ILE A 80 -25.39 7.05 -4.89
CA ILE A 80 -24.12 7.52 -5.44
C ILE A 80 -24.24 8.81 -6.24
N VAL A 81 -25.36 9.03 -6.94
CA VAL A 81 -25.57 10.25 -7.75
C VAL A 81 -25.71 11.46 -6.83
N ASP A 82 -26.41 11.32 -5.71
CA ASP A 82 -26.62 12.41 -4.75
C ASP A 82 -25.32 12.74 -4.02
N ILE A 83 -24.56 11.68 -3.62
CA ILE A 83 -23.28 11.86 -2.92
C ILE A 83 -22.24 12.51 -3.84
N VAL A 84 -22.07 12.02 -5.06
CA VAL A 84 -21.12 12.57 -6.02
C VAL A 84 -21.54 13.96 -6.47
N GLY A 85 -22.86 14.19 -6.59
CA GLY A 85 -23.44 15.48 -6.98
C GLY A 85 -23.09 16.65 -6.05
N ASP A 86 -22.77 16.39 -4.77
CA ASP A 86 -22.30 17.41 -3.84
C ASP A 86 -20.88 17.92 -4.14
N TYR A 87 -20.10 17.17 -4.91
CA TYR A 87 -18.69 17.47 -5.20
C TYR A 87 -18.47 17.91 -6.63
N VAL A 88 -19.26 17.39 -7.59
CA VAL A 88 -19.13 17.71 -9.01
C VAL A 88 -20.47 17.81 -9.70
N THR A 89 -20.56 18.67 -10.73
CA THR A 89 -21.76 18.82 -11.54
C THR A 89 -21.92 17.64 -12.50
N LEU A 90 -22.84 16.73 -12.20
CA LEU A 90 -23.15 15.57 -13.00
C LEU A 90 -24.08 15.93 -14.18
N LYS A 91 -23.71 15.50 -15.39
CA LYS A 91 -24.56 15.62 -16.60
C LYS A 91 -25.03 14.24 -17.02
N ARG A 92 -26.33 14.07 -17.24
CA ARG A 92 -26.90 12.79 -17.68
C ARG A 92 -26.43 12.45 -19.10
N LYS A 93 -25.96 11.21 -19.30
CA LYS A 93 -25.57 10.66 -20.59
C LYS A 93 -26.13 9.23 -20.73
N GLY A 94 -27.27 9.10 -21.37
CA GLY A 94 -28.01 7.83 -21.41
C GLY A 94 -28.50 7.40 -20.02
N VAL A 95 -28.15 6.19 -19.62
CA VAL A 95 -28.48 5.61 -18.30
C VAL A 95 -27.50 6.03 -17.19
N ASN A 96 -26.36 6.58 -17.54
CA ASN A 96 -25.29 7.00 -16.63
C ASN A 96 -25.22 8.53 -16.53
N TYR A 97 -24.38 9.00 -15.57
CA TYR A 97 -24.00 10.40 -15.46
C TYR A 97 -22.51 10.58 -15.76
N GLN A 98 -22.12 11.72 -16.27
CA GLN A 98 -20.74 12.05 -16.62
C GLN A 98 -20.36 13.42 -16.09
N ALA A 99 -19.10 13.56 -15.63
CA ALA A 99 -18.49 14.82 -15.17
C ALA A 99 -17.00 14.84 -15.47
N CYS A 100 -16.37 16.01 -15.31
CA CYS A 100 -14.93 16.08 -15.12
C CYS A 100 -14.57 15.47 -13.77
N CYS A 101 -13.48 14.71 -13.70
CA CYS A 101 -13.08 13.98 -12.51
C CYS A 101 -12.68 14.93 -11.36
N PRO A 102 -13.15 14.70 -10.13
CA PRO A 102 -12.72 15.50 -8.98
C PRO A 102 -11.31 15.12 -8.49
N PHE A 103 -10.76 14.02 -8.98
CA PHE A 103 -9.50 13.46 -8.49
C PHE A 103 -8.28 13.79 -9.38
N HIS A 104 -8.49 14.30 -10.61
CA HIS A 104 -7.44 14.75 -11.50
C HIS A 104 -7.95 15.87 -12.42
N GLN A 105 -7.05 16.68 -12.97
CA GLN A 105 -7.43 17.72 -13.92
C GLN A 105 -7.65 17.17 -15.32
N GLU A 106 -8.81 17.42 -15.88
CA GLU A 106 -9.16 17.07 -17.27
C GLU A 106 -10.05 18.15 -17.91
N LYS A 107 -9.95 18.27 -19.23
CA LYS A 107 -10.81 19.19 -20.02
C LYS A 107 -12.03 18.47 -20.59
N THR A 108 -11.92 17.18 -20.83
CA THR A 108 -12.98 16.33 -21.37
C THR A 108 -13.49 15.40 -20.29
N PRO A 109 -14.80 15.34 -20.03
CA PRO A 109 -15.34 14.49 -18.97
C PRO A 109 -15.02 13.02 -19.20
N SER A 110 -14.30 12.39 -18.26
CA SER A 110 -13.99 10.95 -18.25
C SER A 110 -14.53 10.23 -17.00
N PHE A 111 -15.10 10.98 -16.07
CA PHE A 111 -15.68 10.46 -14.84
C PHE A 111 -17.13 10.06 -15.06
N VAL A 112 -17.44 8.77 -14.91
CA VAL A 112 -18.77 8.20 -15.15
C VAL A 112 -19.33 7.66 -13.84
N VAL A 113 -20.59 7.96 -13.56
CA VAL A 113 -21.37 7.42 -12.44
C VAL A 113 -22.49 6.57 -12.99
N SER A 114 -22.57 5.31 -12.56
CA SER A 114 -23.62 4.36 -12.92
C SER A 114 -24.58 4.17 -11.75
N PRO A 115 -25.81 4.75 -11.82
CA PRO A 115 -26.79 4.61 -10.74
C PRO A 115 -27.26 3.18 -10.54
N SER A 116 -27.44 2.42 -11.62
CA SER A 116 -27.93 1.04 -11.58
C SER A 116 -26.95 0.08 -10.91
N ARG A 117 -25.63 0.35 -11.04
CA ARG A 117 -24.58 -0.45 -10.42
C ARG A 117 -24.12 0.14 -9.07
N GLY A 118 -24.54 1.36 -8.69
CA GLY A 118 -24.10 2.04 -7.48
C GLY A 118 -22.62 2.41 -7.44
N ILE A 119 -21.97 2.60 -8.62
CA ILE A 119 -20.52 2.80 -8.74
C ILE A 119 -20.18 4.05 -9.55
N TYR A 120 -18.97 4.54 -9.34
CA TYR A 120 -18.31 5.49 -10.25
C TYR A 120 -17.02 4.89 -10.82
N LYS A 121 -16.64 5.37 -12.01
CA LYS A 121 -15.34 5.07 -12.63
C LYS A 121 -14.85 6.29 -13.40
N CYS A 122 -13.59 6.65 -13.19
CA CYS A 122 -12.89 7.61 -14.03
C CYS A 122 -11.99 6.87 -15.01
N PHE A 123 -12.25 7.03 -16.30
CA PHE A 123 -11.45 6.39 -17.35
C PHE A 123 -10.16 7.16 -17.67
N GLY A 124 -9.98 8.38 -17.12
CA GLY A 124 -8.76 9.16 -17.24
C GLY A 124 -7.69 8.73 -16.22
N CYS A 125 -8.02 8.69 -14.91
CA CYS A 125 -7.07 8.36 -13.87
C CYS A 125 -7.23 6.95 -13.29
N GLY A 126 -8.20 6.15 -13.77
CA GLY A 126 -8.44 4.78 -13.31
C GLY A 126 -9.15 4.65 -11.96
N LYS A 127 -9.38 5.73 -11.19
CA LYS A 127 -10.09 5.67 -9.91
C LYS A 127 -11.52 5.21 -10.09
N GLY A 128 -12.01 4.34 -9.20
CA GLY A 128 -13.37 3.82 -9.22
C GLY A 128 -13.74 3.19 -7.88
N GLY A 129 -15.04 3.04 -7.64
CA GLY A 129 -15.55 2.49 -6.40
C GLY A 129 -17.05 2.76 -6.22
N ASN A 130 -17.56 2.49 -5.02
CA ASN A 130 -18.92 2.82 -4.60
C ASN A 130 -19.00 4.22 -3.94
N ALA A 131 -20.15 4.57 -3.37
CA ALA A 131 -20.37 5.84 -2.68
C ALA A 131 -19.43 6.05 -1.48
N ILE A 132 -19.13 5.00 -0.71
CA ILE A 132 -18.22 5.06 0.43
C ILE A 132 -16.77 5.29 -0.03
N ASN A 133 -16.33 4.55 -1.08
CA ASN A 133 -15.01 4.76 -1.66
C ASN A 133 -14.85 6.19 -2.21
N PHE A 134 -15.93 6.75 -2.80
CA PHE A 134 -15.93 8.14 -3.26
C PHE A 134 -15.67 9.13 -2.11
N ILE A 135 -16.35 8.97 -0.98
CA ILE A 135 -16.12 9.79 0.22
C ILE A 135 -14.72 9.59 0.78
N MET A 136 -14.25 8.33 0.87
CA MET A 136 -12.87 8.05 1.30
C MET A 136 -11.83 8.81 0.48
N GLU A 137 -11.98 8.80 -0.84
CA GLU A 137 -11.07 9.47 -1.77
C GLU A 137 -11.23 11.00 -1.77
N SER A 138 -12.47 11.51 -1.68
CA SER A 138 -12.75 12.95 -1.75
C SER A 138 -12.39 13.68 -0.47
N GLU A 139 -12.73 13.09 0.68
CA GLU A 139 -12.46 13.66 2.01
C GLU A 139 -11.14 13.17 2.61
N ASN A 140 -10.51 12.18 1.97
CA ASN A 140 -9.30 11.52 2.43
C ASN A 140 -9.44 10.98 3.86
N VAL A 141 -10.50 10.22 4.07
CA VAL A 141 -10.87 9.60 5.34
C VAL A 141 -10.80 8.07 5.25
N THR A 142 -10.75 7.41 6.40
CA THR A 142 -10.79 5.96 6.47
C THR A 142 -12.19 5.40 6.18
N TYR A 143 -12.28 4.11 5.89
CA TYR A 143 -13.56 3.44 5.61
C TYR A 143 -14.61 3.61 6.73
N PRO A 144 -14.29 3.42 8.02
CA PRO A 144 -15.26 3.67 9.10
C PRO A 144 -15.69 5.15 9.21
N GLU A 145 -14.78 6.08 8.95
CA GLU A 145 -15.10 7.51 8.95
C GLU A 145 -16.03 7.86 7.77
N ALA A 146 -15.78 7.32 6.58
CA ALA A 146 -16.63 7.51 5.43
C ALA A 146 -18.04 6.96 5.67
N LEU A 147 -18.17 5.77 6.29
CA LEU A 147 -19.45 5.21 6.72
C LEU A 147 -20.19 6.14 7.69
N LYS A 148 -19.50 6.70 8.69
CA LYS A 148 -20.09 7.66 9.64
C LYS A 148 -20.55 8.95 8.95
N ILE A 149 -19.80 9.46 7.97
CA ILE A 149 -20.18 10.64 7.18
C ILE A 149 -21.46 10.38 6.40
N VAL A 150 -21.54 9.23 5.70
CA VAL A 150 -22.72 8.86 4.92
C VAL A 150 -23.90 8.56 5.85
N ALA A 151 -23.70 7.84 6.94
CA ALA A 151 -24.74 7.59 7.95
C ALA A 151 -25.34 8.89 8.48
N LYS A 152 -24.51 9.85 8.85
CA LYS A 152 -24.96 11.17 9.31
C LYS A 152 -25.80 11.90 8.25
N ARG A 153 -25.39 11.84 6.97
CA ARG A 153 -26.13 12.45 5.86
C ARG A 153 -27.55 11.90 5.71
N TYR A 154 -27.69 10.58 5.86
CA TYR A 154 -28.97 9.88 5.71
C TYR A 154 -29.73 9.66 7.04
N GLY A 155 -29.24 10.24 8.14
CA GLY A 155 -29.89 10.15 9.46
C GLY A 155 -29.89 8.73 10.04
N ILE A 156 -28.90 7.90 9.67
CA ILE A 156 -28.75 6.55 10.17
C ILE A 156 -27.93 6.60 11.45
N GLU A 157 -28.51 6.11 12.55
CA GLU A 157 -27.80 5.95 13.81
C GLU A 157 -26.82 4.78 13.71
N VAL A 158 -25.53 5.05 13.94
CA VAL A 158 -24.48 4.05 13.92
C VAL A 158 -24.37 3.46 15.32
N LYS A 159 -24.69 2.18 15.44
CA LYS A 159 -24.42 1.40 16.66
C LYS A 159 -23.00 0.85 16.53
N ASP A 160 -22.12 1.28 17.42
CA ASP A 160 -20.80 0.68 17.54
C ASP A 160 -20.96 -0.73 18.17
N GLU A 161 -20.37 -1.78 17.58
CA GLU A 161 -20.32 -3.11 18.19
C GLU A 161 -19.55 -3.03 19.53
N GLU A 162 -19.97 -3.83 20.51
CA GLU A 162 -19.25 -3.97 21.78
C GLU A 162 -17.88 -4.57 21.52
N LEU A 163 -16.87 -3.72 21.51
CA LEU A 163 -15.46 -4.11 21.42
C LEU A 163 -15.06 -4.91 22.66
N THR A 164 -14.09 -5.83 22.50
CA THR A 164 -13.51 -6.48 23.69
C THR A 164 -12.86 -5.44 24.62
N PRO A 165 -12.80 -5.66 25.93
CA PRO A 165 -12.18 -4.71 26.86
C PRO A 165 -10.76 -4.31 26.46
N GLU A 166 -9.99 -5.24 25.85
CA GLU A 166 -8.62 -4.98 25.35
C GLU A 166 -8.61 -4.09 24.10
N GLN A 167 -9.53 -4.30 23.17
CA GLN A 167 -9.69 -3.47 21.98
C GLN A 167 -10.20 -2.07 22.33
N ILE A 168 -11.14 -1.97 23.27
CA ILE A 168 -11.60 -0.68 23.83
C ILE A 168 -10.44 0.05 24.48
N ALA A 169 -9.61 -0.65 25.27
CA ALA A 169 -8.45 -0.05 25.92
C ALA A 169 -7.43 0.44 24.88
N GLN A 170 -7.12 -0.34 23.85
CA GLN A 170 -6.17 0.04 22.81
C GLN A 170 -6.68 1.22 21.96
N ASN A 171 -7.94 1.21 21.55
CA ASN A 171 -8.55 2.33 20.83
C ASN A 171 -8.61 3.59 21.71
N ASN A 172 -8.98 3.45 22.99
CA ASN A 172 -8.99 4.55 23.94
C ASN A 172 -7.57 5.12 24.16
N ASN A 173 -6.54 4.28 24.18
CA ASN A 173 -5.16 4.73 24.30
C ASN A 173 -4.73 5.56 23.08
N ARG A 174 -5.01 5.09 21.85
CA ARG A 174 -4.72 5.85 20.62
C ARG A 174 -5.47 7.17 20.59
N GLU A 175 -6.77 7.16 20.88
CA GLU A 175 -7.58 8.40 20.93
C GLU A 175 -7.08 9.35 22.02
N SER A 176 -6.66 8.83 23.19
CA SER A 176 -6.06 9.63 24.25
C SER A 176 -4.72 10.26 23.81
N MET A 177 -3.88 9.53 23.05
CA MET A 177 -2.65 10.08 22.47
C MET A 177 -2.96 11.19 21.44
N PHE A 178 -3.96 11.01 20.57
CA PHE A 178 -4.37 12.05 19.64
C PHE A 178 -4.94 13.28 20.34
N ALA A 179 -5.77 13.09 21.37
CA ALA A 179 -6.33 14.18 22.17
C ALA A 179 -5.22 14.96 22.88
N LEU A 180 -4.24 14.25 23.45
CA LEU A 180 -3.07 14.87 24.08
C LEU A 180 -2.24 15.68 23.08
N ASN A 181 -1.95 15.13 21.88
CA ASN A 181 -1.18 15.83 20.85
C ASN A 181 -1.94 17.07 20.33
N GLY A 182 -3.25 16.96 20.13
CA GLY A 182 -4.09 18.12 19.77
C GLY A 182 -4.02 19.22 20.83
N TRP A 183 -4.23 18.87 22.09
CA TRP A 183 -4.13 19.80 23.21
C TRP A 183 -2.71 20.40 23.33
N ALA A 184 -1.65 19.57 23.18
CA ALA A 184 -0.27 20.05 23.23
C ALA A 184 0.02 21.06 22.11
N SER A 185 -0.47 20.85 20.90
CA SER A 185 -0.34 21.80 19.80
C SER A 185 -1.01 23.14 20.12
N GLU A 186 -2.24 23.11 20.64
CA GLU A 186 -2.94 24.31 21.09
C GLU A 186 -2.24 25.01 22.26
N TYR A 187 -1.71 24.22 23.21
CA TYR A 187 -0.96 24.73 24.35
C TYR A 187 0.30 25.48 23.90
N PHE A 188 1.12 24.89 23.04
CA PHE A 188 2.35 25.51 22.54
C PHE A 188 2.07 26.77 21.73
N THR A 189 1.03 26.74 20.88
CA THR A 189 0.60 27.93 20.12
C THR A 189 0.09 29.03 21.05
N ARG A 190 -0.79 28.69 21.98
CA ARG A 190 -1.32 29.65 22.97
C ARG A 190 -0.19 30.24 23.84
N TYR A 191 0.72 29.41 24.37
CA TYR A 191 1.86 29.88 25.18
C TYR A 191 2.71 30.87 24.41
N MET A 192 2.99 30.62 23.13
CA MET A 192 3.75 31.51 22.28
C MET A 192 3.09 32.89 22.13
N PHE A 193 1.76 32.94 22.02
CA PHE A 193 1.04 34.22 21.82
C PHE A 193 0.69 34.94 23.14
N SER A 194 0.47 34.24 24.25
CA SER A 194 -0.01 34.83 25.52
C SER A 194 1.11 35.18 26.48
N GLU A 195 2.19 34.41 26.54
CA GLU A 195 3.26 34.59 27.52
C GLU A 195 4.39 35.49 27.00
N ASP A 196 5.02 36.28 27.88
CA ASP A 196 6.11 37.19 27.49
C ASP A 196 7.32 36.45 26.92
N GLU A 197 7.67 35.32 27.50
CA GLU A 197 8.73 34.43 26.99
C GLU A 197 8.38 33.95 25.58
N GLY A 198 7.17 33.46 25.37
CA GLY A 198 6.71 32.97 24.08
C GLY A 198 6.76 34.03 22.99
N ARG A 199 6.30 35.24 23.32
CA ARG A 199 6.32 36.42 22.39
C ARG A 199 7.73 36.86 22.05
N SER A 200 8.57 37.04 23.07
CA SER A 200 9.92 37.57 22.87
C SER A 200 10.88 36.58 22.19
N VAL A 201 10.74 35.27 22.42
CA VAL A 201 11.62 34.24 21.87
C VAL A 201 11.04 33.67 20.59
N ALA A 202 9.90 33.02 20.66
CA ALA A 202 9.42 32.18 19.56
C ALA A 202 8.64 32.99 18.50
N LEU A 203 7.70 33.86 18.92
CA LEU A 203 6.95 34.66 17.97
C LEU A 203 7.89 35.62 17.23
N SER A 204 8.82 36.29 17.94
CA SER A 204 9.87 37.10 17.31
C SER A 204 10.73 36.31 16.32
N TYR A 205 11.10 35.08 16.64
CA TYR A 205 11.82 34.21 15.71
C TYR A 205 11.01 33.90 14.44
N PHE A 206 9.75 33.50 14.59
CA PHE A 206 8.93 33.17 13.43
C PHE A 206 8.61 34.41 12.58
N SER A 207 8.24 35.52 13.19
CA SER A 207 7.86 36.74 12.47
C SER A 207 9.04 37.54 11.93
N SER A 208 10.08 37.79 12.76
CA SER A 208 11.17 38.70 12.38
C SER A 208 12.32 37.96 11.68
N VAL A 209 12.69 36.74 12.14
CA VAL A 209 13.81 36.00 11.56
C VAL A 209 13.36 35.17 10.36
N ARG A 210 12.19 34.51 10.46
CA ARG A 210 11.64 33.67 9.38
C ARG A 210 10.68 34.41 8.45
N GLY A 211 10.16 35.57 8.84
CA GLY A 211 9.21 36.34 8.04
C GLY A 211 7.85 35.66 7.90
N PHE A 212 7.47 34.78 8.82
CA PHE A 212 6.17 34.12 8.78
C PHE A 212 5.06 35.08 9.25
N SER A 213 3.98 35.14 8.49
CA SER A 213 2.78 35.89 8.87
C SER A 213 2.03 35.17 10.00
N ASP A 214 1.25 35.94 10.78
CA ASP A 214 0.37 35.39 11.82
C ASP A 214 -0.59 34.32 11.26
N ALA A 215 -1.09 34.52 10.04
CA ALA A 215 -1.94 33.56 9.34
C ALA A 215 -1.22 32.24 9.09
N THR A 216 0.02 32.29 8.61
CA THR A 216 0.87 31.13 8.38
C THR A 216 1.21 30.41 9.69
N ILE A 217 1.60 31.15 10.72
CA ILE A 217 1.93 30.62 12.06
C ILE A 217 0.72 29.85 12.62
N ARG A 218 -0.49 30.41 12.51
CA ARG A 218 -1.73 29.77 12.98
C ARG A 218 -2.15 28.60 12.09
N LYS A 219 -2.01 28.72 10.76
CA LYS A 219 -2.35 27.65 9.81
C LYS A 219 -1.55 26.40 10.08
N PHE A 220 -0.23 26.52 10.33
CA PHE A 220 0.64 25.38 10.63
C PHE A 220 0.67 25.01 12.12
N GLY A 221 0.00 25.74 13.01
CA GLY A 221 -0.06 25.49 14.44
C GLY A 221 1.29 25.65 15.14
N LEU A 222 2.16 26.55 14.63
CA LEU A 222 3.48 26.77 15.20
C LEU A 222 3.39 27.25 16.66
N GLY A 223 4.34 26.87 17.49
CA GLY A 223 4.29 27.17 18.91
C GLY A 223 5.64 27.22 19.58
N TYR A 224 5.62 27.28 20.91
CA TYR A 224 6.80 27.27 21.75
C TYR A 224 6.59 26.42 23.01
N CYS A 225 7.55 25.57 23.29
CA CYS A 225 7.61 24.84 24.56
C CYS A 225 8.44 25.63 25.57
N PRO A 226 7.89 25.93 26.77
CA PRO A 226 8.53 26.77 27.78
C PRO A 226 9.96 26.34 28.10
N SER A 227 10.83 27.30 28.48
CA SER A 227 12.21 27.00 28.87
C SER A 227 12.31 26.29 30.22
N GLN A 228 11.30 26.42 31.06
CA GLN A 228 11.15 25.66 32.29
C GLN A 228 10.87 24.21 31.99
N GLY A 229 11.87 23.35 32.11
CA GLY A 229 11.91 22.00 31.52
C GLY A 229 10.94 20.95 32.08
N SER A 230 9.94 21.33 32.88
CA SER A 230 8.85 20.48 33.36
C SER A 230 7.49 21.20 33.36
N ARG A 231 7.42 22.43 32.83
CA ARG A 231 6.21 23.26 32.86
C ARG A 231 5.08 22.64 32.03
N PHE A 232 5.36 22.23 30.81
CA PHE A 232 4.38 21.60 29.95
C PHE A 232 3.83 20.30 30.56
N SER A 233 4.73 19.41 31.06
CA SER A 233 4.33 18.15 31.70
C SER A 233 3.43 18.39 32.91
N SER A 234 3.73 19.41 33.71
CA SER A 234 2.93 19.80 34.90
C SER A 234 1.55 20.32 34.49
N ASP A 235 1.49 21.19 33.49
CA ASP A 235 0.23 21.77 33.00
C ASP A 235 -0.64 20.71 32.32
N ALA A 236 -0.03 19.74 31.59
CA ALA A 236 -0.75 18.61 30.98
C ALA A 236 -1.38 17.71 32.04
N ARG A 237 -0.65 17.40 33.11
CA ARG A 237 -1.19 16.62 34.26
C ARG A 237 -2.32 17.37 34.96
N ALA A 238 -2.17 18.67 35.17
CA ALA A 238 -3.21 19.51 35.74
C ALA A 238 -4.47 19.55 34.84
N ALA A 239 -4.31 19.44 33.53
CA ALA A 239 -5.41 19.30 32.56
C ALA A 239 -6.03 17.88 32.50
N GLY A 240 -5.52 16.93 33.32
CA GLY A 240 -6.07 15.57 33.44
C GLY A 240 -5.43 14.51 32.54
N TYR A 241 -4.37 14.86 31.78
CA TYR A 241 -3.68 13.86 30.96
C TYR A 241 -2.75 12.98 31.79
N LYS A 242 -2.79 11.66 31.51
CA LYS A 242 -1.99 10.67 32.22
C LYS A 242 -0.53 10.68 31.78
N GLU A 243 0.39 10.38 32.71
CA GLU A 243 1.83 10.31 32.44
C GLU A 243 2.20 9.28 31.37
N GLU A 244 1.51 8.14 31.34
CA GLU A 244 1.72 7.09 30.34
C GLU A 244 1.61 7.61 28.90
N PHE A 245 0.65 8.52 28.62
CA PHE A 245 0.49 9.11 27.28
C PHE A 245 1.52 10.20 26.99
N LEU A 246 1.97 10.95 28.00
CA LEU A 246 3.07 11.92 27.85
C LEU A 246 4.39 11.22 27.48
N LEU A 247 4.65 10.04 28.05
CA LEU A 247 5.81 9.23 27.75
C LEU A 247 5.69 8.51 26.41
N SER A 248 4.54 7.88 26.13
CA SER A 248 4.34 7.11 24.91
C SER A 248 4.28 7.97 23.63
N THR A 249 3.77 9.21 23.70
CA THR A 249 3.86 10.19 22.61
C THR A 249 5.24 10.86 22.53
N GLY A 250 6.07 10.69 23.55
CA GLY A 250 7.38 11.32 23.64
C GLY A 250 7.34 12.85 23.83
N LEU A 251 6.24 13.40 24.32
CA LEU A 251 6.15 14.81 24.75
C LEU A 251 6.97 15.04 26.01
N SER A 252 7.04 14.04 26.88
CA SER A 252 7.85 14.05 28.08
C SER A 252 8.81 12.86 28.11
N ILE A 253 9.88 13.00 28.88
CA ILE A 253 10.84 11.94 29.18
C ILE A 253 10.95 11.79 30.68
N GLN A 254 11.14 10.57 31.16
CA GLN A 254 11.39 10.31 32.59
C GLN A 254 12.88 10.48 32.90
N ARG A 255 13.20 11.22 33.96
CA ARG A 255 14.58 11.37 34.43
C ARG A 255 15.02 10.09 35.14
N GLU A 256 16.20 9.62 34.82
CA GLU A 256 16.80 8.44 35.46
C GLU A 256 17.13 8.67 36.94
N THR A 257 17.38 9.92 37.34
CA THR A 257 17.85 10.27 38.68
C THR A 257 16.75 10.20 39.75
N ASP A 258 15.54 10.64 39.45
CA ASP A 258 14.44 10.83 40.40
C ASP A 258 13.08 10.38 39.90
N GLY A 259 13.03 9.84 38.68
CA GLY A 259 11.77 9.41 38.03
C GLY A 259 10.84 10.54 37.65
N SER A 260 11.20 11.81 37.84
CA SER A 260 10.37 12.95 37.50
C SER A 260 10.25 13.16 35.99
N LEU A 261 9.13 13.76 35.52
CA LEU A 261 8.95 14.10 34.14
C LEU A 261 9.75 15.36 33.76
N ARG A 262 10.32 15.32 32.58
CA ARG A 262 10.93 16.45 31.90
C ARG A 262 10.35 16.61 30.52
N ASP A 263 10.08 17.85 30.14
CA ASP A 263 9.58 18.19 28.81
C ASP A 263 10.64 17.88 27.75
N ARG A 264 10.30 17.08 26.74
CA ARG A 264 11.24 16.72 25.66
C ARG A 264 11.67 17.91 24.85
N PHE A 265 10.73 18.83 24.60
CA PHE A 265 10.92 19.97 23.71
C PHE A 265 11.17 21.29 24.44
N TYR A 266 11.54 21.27 25.72
CA TYR A 266 11.77 22.49 26.50
C TYR A 266 12.71 23.45 25.75
N ASP A 267 12.40 24.75 25.80
CA ASP A 267 13.16 25.84 25.19
C ASP A 267 13.36 25.64 23.67
N ARG A 268 12.27 25.20 22.99
CA ARG A 268 12.27 24.99 21.53
C ARG A 268 11.03 25.60 20.89
N VAL A 269 11.21 26.14 19.69
CA VAL A 269 10.11 26.44 18.79
C VAL A 269 9.59 25.13 18.20
N ILE A 270 8.26 25.02 18.07
CA ILE A 270 7.55 23.78 17.81
C ILE A 270 6.89 23.81 16.43
N PHE A 271 7.03 22.68 15.72
CA PHE A 271 6.44 22.39 14.42
C PHE A 271 5.56 21.14 14.57
N PRO A 272 4.21 21.28 14.65
CA PRO A 272 3.32 20.11 14.70
C PRO A 272 3.35 19.32 13.39
N VAL A 273 3.44 18.00 13.50
CA VAL A 273 3.37 17.08 12.37
C VAL A 273 1.94 16.55 12.28
N HIS A 274 1.30 16.77 11.14
CA HIS A 274 -0.06 16.32 10.88
C HIS A 274 -0.03 15.07 9.99
N ASN A 275 -0.88 14.09 10.30
CA ASN A 275 -1.16 12.99 9.38
C ASN A 275 -2.01 13.48 8.20
N VAL A 276 -2.31 12.60 7.24
CA VAL A 276 -3.09 12.92 6.04
C VAL A 276 -4.50 13.44 6.38
N SER A 277 -5.11 13.01 7.49
CA SER A 277 -6.43 13.48 7.94
C SER A 277 -6.39 14.79 8.74
N GLY A 278 -5.21 15.36 9.01
CA GLY A 278 -5.05 16.64 9.70
C GLY A 278 -4.98 16.52 11.22
N ARG A 279 -4.90 15.32 11.79
CA ARG A 279 -4.66 15.13 13.23
C ARG A 279 -3.17 15.27 13.54
N VAL A 280 -2.84 15.94 14.64
CA VAL A 280 -1.46 16.08 15.09
C VAL A 280 -0.97 14.74 15.65
N VAL A 281 0.08 14.19 15.03
CA VAL A 281 0.64 12.88 15.40
C VAL A 281 1.99 13.00 16.12
N ALA A 282 2.73 14.07 15.88
CA ALA A 282 4.08 14.29 16.41
C ALA A 282 4.48 15.76 16.42
N PHE A 283 5.67 16.05 16.89
CA PHE A 283 6.25 17.38 16.90
C PHE A 283 7.72 17.36 16.49
N GLY A 284 8.13 18.40 15.77
CA GLY A 284 9.51 18.80 15.61
C GLY A 284 9.81 19.99 16.50
N GLY A 285 10.95 19.99 17.18
CA GLY A 285 11.38 21.10 18.03
C GLY A 285 12.75 21.62 17.63
N ARG A 286 12.85 22.91 17.28
CA ARG A 286 14.13 23.57 16.98
C ARG A 286 14.60 24.41 18.13
N THR A 287 15.85 24.20 18.61
CA THR A 287 16.45 25.11 19.57
C THR A 287 16.95 26.38 18.91
N LEU A 288 16.77 27.51 19.59
CA LEU A 288 17.33 28.81 19.18
C LEU A 288 18.68 29.08 19.84
N ARG A 289 19.15 28.17 20.71
CA ARG A 289 20.47 28.27 21.35
C ARG A 289 21.58 28.08 20.33
N THR A 290 22.69 28.78 20.56
CA THR A 290 23.90 28.66 19.73
C THR A 290 24.86 27.56 20.22
N ASP A 291 24.52 26.87 21.31
CA ASP A 291 25.35 25.79 21.89
C ASP A 291 25.40 24.58 20.95
N LYS A 292 26.61 24.32 20.42
CA LYS A 292 26.88 23.18 19.50
C LYS A 292 26.68 21.78 20.14
N LYS A 293 26.58 21.70 21.49
CA LYS A 293 26.32 20.43 22.18
C LYS A 293 24.87 19.98 22.13
N VAL A 294 23.95 20.87 21.75
CA VAL A 294 22.53 20.59 21.68
C VAL A 294 22.11 20.42 20.20
N ALA A 295 21.45 19.31 19.89
CA ALA A 295 20.94 19.06 18.54
C ALA A 295 20.00 20.19 18.10
N LYS A 296 20.26 20.79 16.93
CA LYS A 296 19.48 21.90 16.36
C LYS A 296 18.00 21.54 16.24
N TYR A 297 17.69 20.37 15.74
CA TYR A 297 16.35 19.81 15.64
C TYR A 297 16.21 18.55 16.47
N GLN A 298 15.04 18.37 17.07
CA GLN A 298 14.65 17.18 17.82
C GLN A 298 13.21 16.84 17.43
N ASN A 299 12.95 15.57 17.07
CA ASN A 299 11.64 15.09 16.69
C ASN A 299 11.04 14.16 17.76
N SER A 300 9.72 13.98 17.73
CA SER A 300 9.06 12.93 18.51
C SER A 300 9.66 11.56 18.15
N PRO A 301 9.71 10.62 19.09
CA PRO A 301 10.04 9.23 18.81
C PRO A 301 8.90 8.53 18.05
N GLU A 302 9.15 7.32 17.57
CA GLU A 302 8.09 6.42 17.07
C GLU A 302 7.06 6.17 18.18
N SER A 303 5.78 6.08 17.81
CA SER A 303 4.67 5.79 18.72
C SER A 303 3.56 5.03 18.01
N GLU A 304 2.53 4.60 18.72
CA GLU A 304 1.36 3.94 18.11
C GLU A 304 0.62 4.82 17.09
N ILE A 305 0.73 6.15 17.21
CA ILE A 305 0.07 7.12 16.32
C ILE A 305 1.01 7.82 15.36
N TYR A 306 2.33 7.60 15.45
CA TYR A 306 3.34 8.26 14.63
C TYR A 306 4.42 7.31 14.17
N SER A 307 4.64 7.25 12.86
CA SER A 307 5.81 6.62 12.27
C SER A 307 6.50 7.60 11.34
N LYS A 308 7.74 7.96 11.70
CA LYS A 308 8.54 8.92 10.94
C LYS A 308 8.81 8.50 9.50
N SER A 309 8.91 7.19 9.26
CA SER A 309 9.11 6.61 7.94
C SER A 309 7.87 6.67 7.05
N ARG A 310 6.69 6.96 7.59
CA ARG A 310 5.40 6.94 6.88
C ARG A 310 4.75 8.31 6.72
N GLU A 311 5.20 9.31 7.49
CA GLU A 311 4.62 10.64 7.46
C GLU A 311 5.47 11.61 6.64
N LEU A 312 4.80 12.52 5.93
CA LEU A 312 5.42 13.64 5.22
C LEU A 312 4.91 14.95 5.82
N TYR A 313 5.84 15.78 6.26
CA TYR A 313 5.48 17.10 6.78
C TYR A 313 4.86 17.97 5.70
N GLY A 314 3.80 18.65 6.05
CA GLY A 314 3.08 19.54 5.13
C GLY A 314 2.04 18.85 4.24
N LEU A 315 2.02 17.51 4.15
CA LEU A 315 1.15 16.78 3.22
C LEU A 315 -0.34 17.10 3.44
N PHE A 316 -0.79 17.23 4.68
CA PHE A 316 -2.17 17.62 4.99
C PHE A 316 -2.57 18.93 4.29
N PHE A 317 -1.70 19.92 4.32
CA PHE A 317 -1.93 21.23 3.70
C PHE A 317 -1.71 21.19 2.18
N ALA A 318 -0.78 20.36 1.71
CA ALA A 318 -0.34 20.30 0.32
C ALA A 318 -1.21 19.39 -0.56
N LYS A 319 -1.91 18.39 -0.01
CA LYS A 319 -2.58 17.33 -0.77
C LYS A 319 -3.51 17.84 -1.88
N LYS A 320 -4.26 18.90 -1.61
CA LYS A 320 -5.19 19.49 -2.59
C LYS A 320 -4.43 20.18 -3.73
N ALA A 321 -3.39 20.94 -3.41
CA ALA A 321 -2.55 21.60 -4.41
C ALA A 321 -1.77 20.57 -5.25
N ILE A 322 -1.25 19.50 -4.62
CA ILE A 322 -0.60 18.39 -5.32
C ILE A 322 -1.54 17.74 -6.34
N GLN A 323 -2.79 17.48 -5.98
CA GLN A 323 -3.77 16.90 -6.90
C GLN A 323 -4.16 17.87 -8.02
N GLN A 324 -4.25 19.17 -7.74
CA GLN A 324 -4.61 20.19 -8.72
C GLN A 324 -3.49 20.46 -9.73
N GLU A 325 -2.24 20.48 -9.26
CA GLU A 325 -1.08 20.77 -10.09
C GLU A 325 -0.45 19.49 -10.69
N ASP A 326 -0.89 18.30 -10.22
CA ASP A 326 -0.40 16.98 -10.60
C ASP A 326 1.11 16.79 -10.43
N TYR A 327 1.71 17.49 -9.46
CA TYR A 327 3.08 17.22 -9.00
C TYR A 327 3.27 17.68 -7.57
N ALA A 328 4.22 17.04 -6.87
CA ALA A 328 4.64 17.41 -5.53
C ALA A 328 6.08 17.92 -5.55
N ILE A 329 6.35 18.95 -4.76
CA ILE A 329 7.71 19.43 -4.51
C ILE A 329 8.19 18.83 -3.19
N MET A 330 9.32 18.14 -3.24
CA MET A 330 9.96 17.53 -2.08
C MET A 330 11.13 18.40 -1.63
N VAL A 331 11.07 18.89 -0.39
CA VAL A 331 12.14 19.66 0.28
C VAL A 331 12.62 18.94 1.53
N GLU A 332 13.64 19.47 2.23
CA GLU A 332 14.25 18.78 3.36
C GLU A 332 13.55 19.03 4.70
N GLY A 333 13.17 20.28 5.00
CA GLY A 333 12.82 20.71 6.34
C GLY A 333 11.47 21.36 6.52
N TYR A 334 11.14 21.59 7.79
CA TYR A 334 9.90 22.24 8.20
C TYR A 334 9.77 23.67 7.67
N ALA A 335 10.84 24.47 7.81
CA ALA A 335 10.85 25.87 7.42
C ALA A 335 10.65 26.02 5.90
N ASP A 336 11.27 25.13 5.12
CA ASP A 336 11.19 25.14 3.66
C ASP A 336 9.74 24.98 3.19
N VAL A 337 9.02 24.00 3.76
CA VAL A 337 7.60 23.78 3.46
C VAL A 337 6.78 25.03 3.80
N ILE A 338 6.99 25.61 4.97
CA ILE A 338 6.19 26.75 5.45
C ILE A 338 6.46 27.99 4.59
N SER A 339 7.72 28.28 4.28
CA SER A 339 8.12 29.42 3.47
C SER A 339 7.60 29.31 2.03
N MET A 340 7.77 28.15 1.40
CA MET A 340 7.24 27.87 0.07
C MET A 340 5.72 28.02 0.03
N HIS A 341 5.03 27.46 1.03
CA HIS A 341 3.59 27.53 1.16
C HIS A 341 3.11 29.00 1.36
N GLN A 342 3.81 29.78 2.20
CA GLN A 342 3.51 31.20 2.38
C GLN A 342 3.75 32.01 1.11
N ALA A 343 4.77 31.65 0.33
CA ALA A 343 5.05 32.26 -0.97
C ALA A 343 4.06 31.82 -2.07
N GLY A 344 3.02 31.03 -1.75
CA GLY A 344 1.98 30.61 -2.69
C GLY A 344 2.30 29.34 -3.49
N VAL A 345 3.37 28.60 -3.17
CA VAL A 345 3.66 27.29 -3.72
C VAL A 345 3.24 26.27 -2.67
N GLU A 346 1.98 25.81 -2.77
CA GLU A 346 1.34 25.02 -1.72
C GLU A 346 1.54 23.49 -1.87
N ASN A 347 1.98 23.01 -3.02
CA ASN A 347 2.20 21.59 -3.34
C ASN A 347 3.55 21.06 -2.81
N VAL A 348 4.00 21.53 -1.64
CA VAL A 348 5.32 21.25 -1.04
C VAL A 348 5.20 20.35 0.19
N VAL A 349 6.07 19.36 0.29
CA VAL A 349 6.18 18.42 1.41
C VAL A 349 7.64 18.18 1.78
N ALA A 350 7.90 17.72 3.02
CA ALA A 350 9.25 17.39 3.46
C ALA A 350 9.32 16.03 4.17
N SER A 351 10.47 15.36 4.06
CA SER A 351 10.82 14.15 4.82
C SER A 351 11.22 14.43 6.28
N SER A 352 11.50 15.70 6.60
CA SER A 352 11.72 16.25 7.96
C SER A 352 12.80 15.56 8.79
N GLY A 353 14.03 15.60 8.27
CA GLY A 353 15.23 15.13 8.99
C GLY A 353 15.41 13.60 8.97
N THR A 354 14.85 12.92 7.98
CA THR A 354 15.20 11.56 7.56
C THR A 354 15.46 11.53 6.07
N SER A 355 16.25 10.54 5.62
CA SER A 355 16.25 10.21 4.19
C SER A 355 14.86 9.79 3.75
N LEU A 356 14.47 10.14 2.53
CA LEU A 356 13.21 9.73 1.92
C LEU A 356 13.05 8.20 1.97
N THR A 357 11.85 7.72 2.31
CA THR A 357 11.55 6.29 2.47
C THR A 357 10.59 5.79 1.39
N GLU A 358 10.56 4.46 1.19
CA GLU A 358 9.61 3.84 0.25
C GLU A 358 8.15 4.05 0.68
N GLU A 359 7.87 4.06 1.99
CA GLU A 359 6.53 4.31 2.53
C GLU A 359 6.06 5.74 2.27
N GLN A 360 6.95 6.74 2.45
CA GLN A 360 6.66 8.14 2.14
C GLN A 360 6.39 8.34 0.65
N ILE A 361 7.16 7.67 -0.22
CA ILE A 361 6.94 7.70 -1.67
C ILE A 361 5.59 7.05 -2.04
N ARG A 362 5.26 5.90 -1.45
CA ARG A 362 3.95 5.26 -1.66
C ARG A 362 2.80 6.15 -1.16
N LEU A 363 2.98 6.84 -0.03
CA LEU A 363 2.00 7.79 0.47
C LEU A 363 1.77 8.92 -0.53
N LEU A 364 2.85 9.52 -1.06
CA LEU A 364 2.77 10.59 -2.04
C LEU A 364 2.17 10.12 -3.37
N GLY A 365 2.45 8.87 -3.76
CA GLY A 365 1.91 8.21 -4.96
C GLY A 365 0.38 8.06 -5.00
N ARG A 366 -0.30 8.28 -3.86
CA ARG A 366 -1.77 8.33 -3.79
C ARG A 366 -2.33 9.64 -4.38
N PHE A 367 -1.52 10.69 -4.46
CA PHE A 367 -1.93 12.04 -4.86
C PHE A 367 -1.40 12.42 -6.22
N THR A 368 -0.19 12.02 -6.59
CA THR A 368 0.44 12.26 -7.89
C THR A 368 1.51 11.24 -8.21
N ARG A 369 1.82 11.08 -9.50
CA ARG A 369 2.96 10.30 -9.98
C ARG A 369 4.21 11.14 -10.26
N ASN A 370 4.13 12.46 -10.10
CA ASN A 370 5.16 13.39 -10.48
C ASN A 370 5.77 14.06 -9.24
N ILE A 371 7.07 13.90 -9.03
CA ILE A 371 7.81 14.49 -7.91
C ILE A 371 8.89 15.40 -8.47
N THR A 372 8.98 16.60 -7.90
CA THR A 372 10.10 17.52 -8.14
C THR A 372 10.90 17.63 -6.85
N ILE A 373 12.13 17.20 -6.85
CA ILE A 373 13.07 17.36 -5.72
C ILE A 373 13.67 18.74 -5.80
N MET A 374 13.58 19.51 -4.72
CA MET A 374 14.21 20.81 -4.57
C MET A 374 14.99 20.83 -3.26
N TYR A 375 16.29 20.62 -3.35
CA TYR A 375 17.20 20.60 -2.21
C TYR A 375 18.24 21.70 -2.33
N ASP A 376 18.99 21.89 -1.24
CA ASP A 376 20.08 22.86 -1.19
C ASP A 376 21.11 22.57 -2.28
N GLY A 377 21.69 23.61 -2.88
CA GLY A 377 22.67 23.48 -3.94
C GLY A 377 24.04 22.97 -3.49
N ASP A 378 24.21 22.60 -2.21
CA ASP A 378 25.45 22.08 -1.67
C ASP A 378 25.67 20.59 -1.98
N ALA A 379 26.90 20.10 -1.76
CA ALA A 379 27.27 18.70 -2.05
C ALA A 379 26.47 17.66 -1.23
N ALA A 380 25.92 18.02 -0.07
CA ALA A 380 25.12 17.14 0.76
C ALA A 380 23.70 17.01 0.23
N GLY A 381 23.08 18.14 -0.16
CA GLY A 381 21.78 18.18 -0.81
C GLY A 381 21.76 17.44 -2.15
N VAL A 382 22.80 17.62 -2.98
CA VAL A 382 22.97 16.87 -4.23
C VAL A 382 23.03 15.36 -4.01
N LYS A 383 23.79 14.88 -3.00
CA LYS A 383 23.85 13.44 -2.66
C LYS A 383 22.50 12.92 -2.11
N ALA A 384 21.78 13.75 -1.37
CA ALA A 384 20.45 13.41 -0.87
C ALA A 384 19.46 13.30 -2.03
N ALA A 385 19.49 14.23 -3.00
CA ALA A 385 18.68 14.21 -4.20
C ALA A 385 18.87 12.92 -5.00
N ILE A 386 20.11 12.53 -5.29
CA ILE A 386 20.43 11.31 -6.06
C ILE A 386 19.84 10.06 -5.39
N ARG A 387 20.01 9.90 -4.06
CA ARG A 387 19.42 8.77 -3.33
C ARG A 387 17.89 8.77 -3.37
N GLY A 388 17.26 9.94 -3.29
CA GLY A 388 15.83 10.10 -3.41
C GLY A 388 15.31 9.70 -4.80
N VAL A 389 16.04 10.07 -5.85
CA VAL A 389 15.72 9.71 -7.24
C VAL A 389 15.56 8.21 -7.41
N ASP A 390 16.53 7.42 -6.98
CA ASP A 390 16.53 5.96 -7.17
C ASP A 390 15.32 5.28 -6.50
N LEU A 391 14.93 5.75 -5.32
CA LEU A 391 13.74 5.26 -4.62
C LEU A 391 12.44 5.63 -5.37
N ILE A 392 12.36 6.83 -5.92
CA ILE A 392 11.20 7.32 -6.68
C ILE A 392 11.04 6.53 -7.98
N LEU A 393 12.16 6.30 -8.71
CA LEU A 393 12.17 5.51 -9.93
C LEU A 393 11.74 4.06 -9.68
N LYS A 394 12.22 3.45 -8.59
CA LYS A 394 11.82 2.10 -8.16
C LYS A 394 10.32 1.97 -7.88
N ALA A 395 9.67 3.07 -7.46
CA ALA A 395 8.22 3.15 -7.22
C ALA A 395 7.40 3.49 -8.48
N ASP A 396 8.00 3.48 -9.67
CA ASP A 396 7.39 3.83 -10.96
C ASP A 396 6.80 5.26 -10.99
N MET A 397 7.48 6.18 -10.33
CA MET A 397 7.10 7.59 -10.34
C MET A 397 8.07 8.41 -11.22
N ASN A 398 7.59 9.55 -11.70
CA ASN A 398 8.39 10.48 -12.47
C ASN A 398 9.11 11.44 -11.51
N VAL A 399 10.39 11.70 -11.77
CA VAL A 399 11.18 12.59 -10.93
C VAL A 399 11.89 13.65 -11.75
N ARG A 400 11.79 14.88 -11.27
CA ARG A 400 12.55 16.04 -11.73
C ARG A 400 13.36 16.62 -10.59
N ILE A 401 14.39 17.37 -10.91
CA ILE A 401 15.27 18.01 -9.93
C ILE A 401 15.35 19.50 -10.26
N VAL A 402 15.22 20.32 -9.24
CA VAL A 402 15.50 21.75 -9.30
C VAL A 402 16.67 22.04 -8.39
N LEU A 403 17.76 22.55 -8.93
CA LEU A 403 18.85 23.10 -8.14
C LEU A 403 18.57 24.59 -7.89
N LEU A 404 18.73 24.98 -6.63
CA LEU A 404 18.74 26.39 -6.25
C LEU A 404 20.13 26.99 -6.46
N PRO A 405 20.27 28.32 -6.62
CA PRO A 405 21.56 29.00 -6.57
C PRO A 405 22.29 28.67 -5.25
N GLU A 406 23.63 28.56 -5.28
CA GLU A 406 24.46 28.09 -4.14
C GLU A 406 24.25 28.88 -2.83
N GLU A 407 23.76 30.12 -2.90
CA GLU A 407 23.51 30.98 -1.74
C GLU A 407 22.13 30.76 -1.11
N HIS A 408 21.27 29.90 -1.70
CA HIS A 408 19.89 29.73 -1.29
C HIS A 408 19.54 28.28 -0.94
N ASP A 409 18.84 28.15 0.21
CA ASP A 409 17.97 27.03 0.52
C ASP A 409 16.52 27.35 0.10
N PRO A 410 15.58 26.38 0.08
CA PRO A 410 14.19 26.64 -0.32
C PRO A 410 13.49 27.73 0.54
N ASP A 411 13.81 27.84 1.84
CA ASP A 411 13.31 28.87 2.74
C ASP A 411 13.75 30.27 2.31
N THR A 412 15.05 30.47 2.11
CA THR A 412 15.61 31.78 1.73
C THR A 412 15.19 32.17 0.32
N PHE A 413 15.15 31.21 -0.60
CA PHE A 413 14.72 31.46 -1.98
C PHE A 413 13.25 31.84 -2.06
N ALA A 414 12.36 31.17 -1.31
CA ALA A 414 10.94 31.50 -1.25
C ALA A 414 10.69 32.89 -0.67
N ARG A 415 11.51 33.32 0.30
CA ARG A 415 11.40 34.67 0.89
C ARG A 415 11.93 35.79 0.01
N ALA A 416 12.87 35.48 -0.87
CA ALA A 416 13.49 36.48 -1.78
C ALA A 416 12.66 36.70 -3.06
N ASN A 417 11.71 35.84 -3.40
CA ASN A 417 10.98 35.85 -4.66
C ASN A 417 9.47 35.97 -4.48
N THR A 418 8.77 36.53 -5.46
CA THR A 418 7.30 36.49 -5.52
C THR A 418 6.83 35.10 -5.93
N SER A 419 5.53 34.82 -5.69
CA SER A 419 4.91 33.55 -6.10
C SER A 419 5.11 33.24 -7.59
N GLU A 420 4.96 34.26 -8.44
CA GLU A 420 5.13 34.11 -9.90
C GLU A 420 6.58 33.80 -10.28
N GLN A 421 7.54 34.53 -9.69
CA GLN A 421 8.97 34.30 -9.91
C GLN A 421 9.39 32.90 -9.45
N LEU A 422 8.92 32.50 -8.27
CA LEU A 422 9.22 31.17 -7.71
C LEU A 422 8.67 30.05 -8.60
N ARG A 423 7.42 30.16 -9.03
CA ARG A 423 6.79 29.19 -9.94
C ARG A 423 7.45 29.15 -11.32
N ALA A 424 7.83 30.31 -11.86
CA ALA A 424 8.56 30.43 -13.12
C ALA A 424 9.92 29.74 -13.01
N TYR A 425 10.67 30.02 -11.94
CA TYR A 425 11.97 29.40 -11.69
C TYR A 425 11.88 27.88 -11.62
N ILE A 426 10.94 27.35 -10.83
CA ILE A 426 10.72 25.91 -10.70
C ILE A 426 10.42 25.29 -12.07
N LYS A 427 9.55 25.91 -12.86
CA LYS A 427 9.18 25.41 -14.19
C LYS A 427 10.34 25.41 -15.19
N GLU A 428 11.16 26.46 -15.18
CA GLU A 428 12.28 26.64 -16.11
C GLU A 428 13.49 25.76 -15.75
N HIS A 429 13.73 25.53 -14.46
CA HIS A 429 14.90 24.81 -13.96
C HIS A 429 14.62 23.37 -13.54
N ALA A 430 13.38 22.90 -13.65
CA ALA A 430 13.04 21.50 -13.38
C ALA A 430 13.58 20.59 -14.48
N GLN A 431 14.71 19.96 -14.20
CA GLN A 431 15.41 19.06 -15.11
C GLN A 431 14.99 17.60 -14.87
N ASP A 432 15.02 16.80 -15.94
CA ASP A 432 14.92 15.34 -15.79
C ASP A 432 16.11 14.80 -14.98
N PHE A 433 15.88 13.76 -14.19
CA PHE A 433 16.92 13.21 -13.31
C PHE A 433 18.16 12.73 -14.07
N LEU A 434 17.98 12.22 -15.29
CA LEU A 434 19.08 11.69 -16.08
C LEU A 434 19.93 12.85 -16.65
N ALA A 435 19.28 13.92 -17.11
CA ALA A 435 19.97 15.14 -17.55
C ALA A 435 20.77 15.75 -16.40
N PHE A 436 20.16 15.86 -15.24
CA PHE A 436 20.82 16.34 -14.03
C PHE A 436 22.03 15.49 -13.63
N LYS A 437 21.86 14.16 -13.59
CA LYS A 437 22.92 13.21 -13.25
C LYS A 437 24.07 13.24 -14.27
N ALA A 438 23.72 13.36 -15.56
CA ALA A 438 24.71 13.52 -16.61
C ALA A 438 25.51 14.81 -16.47
N GLN A 439 24.85 15.92 -16.19
CA GLN A 439 25.53 17.22 -15.99
C GLN A 439 26.51 17.17 -14.81
N LEU A 440 26.10 16.55 -13.71
CA LEU A 440 26.92 16.41 -12.50
C LEU A 440 28.16 15.52 -12.77
N LEU A 441 27.94 14.35 -13.38
CA LEU A 441 28.98 13.34 -13.57
C LEU A 441 29.92 13.67 -14.72
N LEU A 442 29.45 14.34 -15.78
CA LEU A 442 30.27 14.76 -16.93
C LEU A 442 31.08 16.02 -16.64
N GLY A 443 30.61 16.91 -15.75
CA GLY A 443 31.32 18.11 -15.33
C GLY A 443 32.67 17.80 -14.69
N GLU A 444 32.79 16.71 -13.95
CA GLU A 444 34.00 16.26 -13.27
C GLU A 444 34.84 15.23 -14.09
N ALA A 445 34.23 14.50 -15.03
CA ALA A 445 34.81 13.29 -15.63
C ALA A 445 35.21 13.41 -17.11
N THR A 446 35.27 14.62 -17.71
CA THR A 446 35.44 14.80 -19.17
C THR A 446 36.78 14.32 -19.72
N ALA A 447 37.81 14.13 -18.91
CA ALA A 447 39.17 13.80 -19.36
C ALA A 447 39.64 12.37 -19.04
N ASP A 448 39.00 11.68 -18.05
CA ASP A 448 39.40 10.34 -17.62
C ASP A 448 38.40 9.26 -18.06
N PRO A 449 38.83 8.30 -18.93
CA PRO A 449 37.99 7.20 -19.38
C PRO A 449 37.43 6.33 -18.24
N MET A 450 38.17 6.17 -17.14
CA MET A 450 37.72 5.38 -15.97
C MET A 450 36.55 6.05 -15.23
N GLN A 451 36.69 7.35 -14.94
CA GLN A 451 35.62 8.14 -14.29
C GLN A 451 34.37 8.22 -15.18
N ARG A 452 34.58 8.36 -16.51
CA ARG A 452 33.47 8.32 -17.47
C ARG A 452 32.74 6.98 -17.47
N ALA A 453 33.47 5.87 -17.39
CA ALA A 453 32.86 4.53 -17.30
C ALA A 453 32.09 4.33 -15.98
N GLU A 454 32.56 4.88 -14.85
CA GLU A 454 31.85 4.87 -13.58
C GLU A 454 30.57 5.70 -13.66
N ALA A 455 30.61 6.89 -14.24
CA ALA A 455 29.43 7.72 -14.46
C ALA A 455 28.37 7.00 -15.30
N ILE A 456 28.78 6.32 -16.39
CA ILE A 456 27.85 5.52 -17.21
C ILE A 456 27.23 4.39 -16.41
N ARG A 457 28.00 3.65 -15.60
CA ARG A 457 27.48 2.58 -14.75
C ARG A 457 26.46 3.09 -13.74
N ASP A 458 26.72 4.24 -13.13
CA ASP A 458 25.80 4.85 -12.16
C ASP A 458 24.46 5.27 -12.83
N MET A 459 24.51 5.80 -14.05
CA MET A 459 23.31 6.09 -14.84
C MET A 459 22.54 4.82 -15.23
N VAL A 460 23.26 3.79 -15.68
CA VAL A 460 22.68 2.47 -16.01
C VAL A 460 21.98 1.85 -14.80
N GLN A 461 22.54 1.97 -13.59
CA GLN A 461 21.92 1.49 -12.36
C GLN A 461 20.58 2.18 -12.10
N SER A 462 20.51 3.51 -12.22
CA SER A 462 19.25 4.25 -12.04
C SER A 462 18.21 3.88 -13.11
N ILE A 463 18.61 3.76 -14.37
CA ILE A 463 17.71 3.35 -15.47
C ILE A 463 17.17 1.92 -15.24
N ALA A 464 17.97 1.01 -14.72
CA ALA A 464 17.57 -0.37 -14.42
C ALA A 464 16.51 -0.46 -13.33
N LEU A 465 16.37 0.55 -12.44
CA LEU A 465 15.34 0.64 -11.42
C LEU A 465 13.94 0.90 -11.97
N ILE A 466 13.82 1.50 -13.17
CA ILE A 466 12.54 1.86 -13.79
C ILE A 466 11.77 0.57 -14.14
N PRO A 467 10.57 0.34 -13.56
CA PRO A 467 9.79 -0.86 -13.81
C PRO A 467 9.21 -0.94 -15.21
N ASP A 468 8.72 0.18 -15.75
CA ASP A 468 8.11 0.28 -17.07
C ASP A 468 9.13 0.07 -18.20
N ASN A 469 8.82 -0.88 -19.10
CA ASN A 469 9.73 -1.27 -20.17
C ASN A 469 9.88 -0.17 -21.23
N ILE A 470 8.82 0.57 -21.53
CA ILE A 470 8.82 1.61 -22.57
C ILE A 470 9.58 2.82 -22.08
N LYS A 471 9.27 3.30 -20.86
CA LYS A 471 10.01 4.38 -20.21
C LYS A 471 11.51 4.06 -20.16
N ARG A 472 11.85 2.85 -19.75
CA ARG A 472 13.23 2.40 -19.63
C ARG A 472 13.96 2.40 -20.98
N ALA A 473 13.31 1.94 -22.05
CA ALA A 473 13.88 1.97 -23.40
C ALA A 473 14.14 3.41 -23.85
N GLU A 474 13.20 4.33 -23.63
CA GLU A 474 13.40 5.75 -23.95
C GLU A 474 14.53 6.36 -23.14
N TYR A 475 14.68 6.02 -21.85
CA TYR A 475 15.81 6.48 -21.03
C TYR A 475 17.15 5.87 -21.45
N VAL A 476 17.19 4.63 -21.94
CA VAL A 476 18.40 4.03 -22.53
C VAL A 476 18.84 4.83 -23.77
N LYS A 477 17.90 5.10 -24.68
CA LYS A 477 18.15 5.89 -25.89
C LYS A 477 18.62 7.31 -25.55
N TYR A 478 17.95 7.96 -24.60
CA TYR A 478 18.32 9.30 -24.15
C TYR A 478 19.73 9.33 -23.52
N CYS A 479 20.05 8.35 -22.68
CA CYS A 479 21.36 8.17 -22.05
C CYS A 479 22.47 7.92 -23.12
N ALA A 480 22.19 7.07 -24.12
CA ALA A 480 23.10 6.80 -25.23
C ALA A 480 23.48 8.08 -25.96
N GLY A 481 22.49 8.95 -26.23
CA GLY A 481 22.73 10.26 -26.88
C GLY A 481 23.60 11.21 -26.05
N ILE A 482 23.28 11.37 -24.75
CA ILE A 482 24.03 12.26 -23.84
C ILE A 482 25.47 11.75 -23.63
N MET A 483 25.62 10.45 -23.37
CA MET A 483 26.91 9.86 -23.03
C MET A 483 27.72 9.47 -24.26
N GLN A 484 27.18 9.61 -25.47
CA GLN A 484 27.82 9.21 -26.75
C GLN A 484 28.33 7.75 -26.70
N VAL A 485 27.47 6.84 -26.24
CA VAL A 485 27.71 5.41 -26.15
C VAL A 485 26.68 4.69 -27.01
N ASP A 486 27.05 3.53 -27.54
CA ASP A 486 26.13 2.71 -28.32
C ASP A 486 24.90 2.27 -27.50
N GLU A 487 23.69 2.44 -28.08
CA GLU A 487 22.43 2.13 -27.44
C GLU A 487 22.29 0.65 -27.10
N GLN A 488 22.80 -0.26 -27.96
CA GLN A 488 22.73 -1.70 -27.73
C GLN A 488 23.60 -2.09 -26.53
N THR A 489 24.80 -1.52 -26.43
CA THR A 489 25.70 -1.75 -25.29
C THR A 489 25.08 -1.31 -23.98
N LEU A 490 24.45 -0.11 -23.93
CA LEU A 490 23.74 0.36 -22.75
C LEU A 490 22.53 -0.52 -22.43
N GLY A 491 21.76 -0.93 -23.43
CA GLY A 491 20.62 -1.79 -23.27
C GLY A 491 20.95 -3.13 -22.62
N VAL A 492 22.06 -3.76 -23.05
CA VAL A 492 22.58 -5.01 -22.47
C VAL A 492 22.97 -4.81 -21.01
N GLU A 493 23.69 -3.72 -20.68
CA GLU A 493 24.11 -3.45 -19.30
C GLU A 493 22.92 -3.13 -18.39
N VAL A 494 21.90 -2.42 -18.87
CA VAL A 494 20.67 -2.17 -18.14
C VAL A 494 19.91 -3.49 -17.88
N ALA A 495 19.83 -4.38 -18.87
CA ALA A 495 19.20 -5.69 -18.71
C ALA A 495 19.93 -6.54 -17.66
N ARG A 496 21.27 -6.58 -17.72
CA ARG A 496 22.13 -7.30 -16.76
C ARG A 496 21.95 -6.79 -15.32
N ASN A 497 21.96 -5.47 -15.12
CA ASN A 497 21.71 -4.88 -13.80
C ASN A 497 20.31 -5.23 -13.28
N ARG A 498 19.30 -5.29 -14.16
CA ARG A 498 17.94 -5.63 -13.80
C ARG A 498 17.79 -7.10 -13.38
N GLU A 499 18.48 -8.03 -14.02
CA GLU A 499 18.54 -9.43 -13.60
C GLU A 499 19.16 -9.56 -12.20
N GLY A 500 20.24 -8.84 -11.93
CA GLY A 500 20.86 -8.75 -10.61
C GLY A 500 19.90 -8.19 -9.54
N ILE A 501 19.12 -7.17 -9.89
CA ILE A 501 18.09 -6.59 -8.99
C ILE A 501 16.95 -7.59 -8.73
N ARG A 502 16.52 -8.36 -9.73
CA ARG A 502 15.48 -9.40 -9.57
C ARG A 502 15.99 -10.54 -8.69
N GLY A 503 17.18 -11.07 -8.95
CA GLY A 503 17.79 -12.11 -8.14
C GLY A 503 18.00 -11.68 -6.67
N ASN A 504 18.44 -10.45 -6.43
CA ASN A 504 18.56 -9.91 -5.07
C ASN A 504 17.20 -9.67 -4.39
N ARG A 505 16.15 -9.28 -5.11
CA ARG A 505 14.78 -9.18 -4.56
C ARG A 505 14.25 -10.55 -4.12
N GLU A 506 14.38 -11.55 -4.96
CA GLU A 506 13.97 -12.92 -4.64
C GLU A 506 14.76 -13.46 -3.45
N ALA A 507 16.06 -13.20 -3.36
CA ALA A 507 16.90 -13.56 -2.21
C ALA A 507 16.53 -12.78 -0.95
N THR A 508 16.21 -11.48 -1.05
CA THR A 508 15.83 -10.64 0.10
C THR A 508 14.42 -10.98 0.61
N ASP A 509 13.48 -11.25 -0.31
CA ASP A 509 12.14 -11.75 0.03
C ASP A 509 12.20 -13.16 0.64
N PHE A 510 13.11 -14.00 0.17
CA PHE A 510 13.37 -15.30 0.76
C PHE A 510 13.95 -15.18 2.18
N LEU A 511 14.96 -14.33 2.39
CA LEU A 511 15.58 -14.08 3.69
C LEU A 511 14.61 -13.42 4.68
N SER A 512 13.79 -12.49 4.24
CA SER A 512 12.79 -11.84 5.10
C SER A 512 11.69 -12.82 5.53
N ARG A 513 11.25 -13.72 4.64
CA ARG A 513 10.33 -14.83 4.97
C ARG A 513 10.98 -15.87 5.88
N GLN A 514 12.27 -16.12 5.72
CA GLN A 514 13.05 -17.01 6.57
C GLN A 514 13.26 -16.40 7.96
N GLN A 515 13.61 -15.11 8.07
CA GLN A 515 13.72 -14.40 9.37
C GLN A 515 12.38 -14.29 10.11
N GLN A 516 11.26 -14.18 9.41
CA GLN A 516 9.94 -14.28 10.03
C GLN A 516 9.62 -15.70 10.53
N ARG A 517 10.12 -16.74 9.85
CA ARG A 517 10.01 -18.13 10.31
C ARG A 517 10.96 -18.43 11.47
N GLU A 518 12.19 -17.90 11.45
CA GLU A 518 13.19 -18.12 12.51
C GLU A 518 12.90 -17.35 13.79
N ARG A 519 12.19 -16.22 13.75
CA ARG A 519 11.63 -15.57 14.95
C ARG A 519 10.53 -16.39 15.63
N ALA A 520 10.02 -17.42 14.96
CA ALA A 520 9.06 -18.37 15.52
C ALA A 520 9.71 -19.65 16.10
N THR A 521 11.01 -19.90 15.85
CA THR A 521 11.73 -21.09 16.38
C THR A 521 13.23 -20.79 16.45
N THR A 522 13.80 -20.60 17.65
CA THR A 522 15.24 -20.69 17.94
C THR A 522 15.51 -21.97 18.73
N PRO A 523 16.65 -22.67 18.69
CA PRO A 523 18.02 -22.16 18.70
C PRO A 523 19.06 -22.84 17.77
N ALA A 524 20.11 -22.09 17.61
CA ALA A 524 21.45 -22.23 17.07
C ALA A 524 22.11 -23.59 16.83
N SER A 525 22.80 -23.70 15.69
CA SER A 525 24.28 -23.80 15.53
C SER A 525 24.71 -24.17 14.09
N ALA A 526 25.48 -23.32 13.53
CA ALA A 526 26.81 -23.34 12.93
C ALA A 526 27.11 -24.19 11.67
N LEU A 527 27.80 -23.49 10.75
CA LEU A 527 28.95 -23.80 9.86
C LEU A 527 28.74 -24.26 8.40
N TYR A 528 29.14 -23.32 7.56
CA TYR A 528 29.93 -23.34 6.30
C TYR A 528 30.24 -24.69 5.63
N VAL A 529 30.10 -24.74 4.30
CA VAL A 529 31.10 -25.19 3.30
C VAL A 529 30.70 -24.76 1.87
N ALA A 530 31.74 -24.51 1.04
CA ALA A 530 31.80 -23.86 -0.25
C ALA A 530 31.34 -24.68 -1.47
N GLN A 531 31.19 -23.93 -2.60
CA GLN A 531 30.83 -24.31 -3.97
C GLN A 531 31.70 -25.39 -4.63
N PRO A 532 31.23 -26.00 -5.74
CA PRO A 532 31.79 -25.59 -7.02
C PRO A 532 30.79 -25.47 -8.19
N GLN A 533 31.22 -24.62 -9.15
CA GLN A 533 30.61 -24.34 -10.44
C GLN A 533 30.63 -25.55 -11.38
N THR A 534 29.58 -25.74 -12.18
CA THR A 534 29.67 -26.48 -13.47
C THR A 534 28.74 -25.82 -14.51
N GLN A 535 29.25 -25.81 -15.73
CA GLN A 535 28.78 -25.17 -16.95
C GLN A 535 27.45 -25.74 -17.43
N ALA A 536 26.58 -24.87 -17.95
CA ALA A 536 25.31 -25.20 -18.58
C ALA A 536 25.46 -25.33 -20.11
N GLU A 537 24.97 -26.40 -20.67
CA GLU A 537 24.71 -26.59 -22.11
C GLU A 537 23.30 -26.07 -22.50
N PRO A 538 23.04 -25.73 -23.77
CA PRO A 538 21.89 -24.91 -24.17
C PRO A 538 20.61 -25.74 -24.24
N THR A 539 19.63 -25.35 -23.45
CA THR A 539 18.29 -25.94 -23.45
C THR A 539 17.35 -25.10 -24.34
N LEU A 540 16.59 -25.81 -25.14
CA LEU A 540 15.48 -25.40 -25.99
C LEU A 540 14.69 -24.18 -25.45
N GLN A 541 14.45 -23.23 -26.34
CA GLN A 541 13.54 -22.11 -26.14
C GLN A 541 12.15 -22.60 -25.72
N THR A 542 11.86 -22.52 -24.43
CA THR A 542 10.52 -22.62 -23.93
C THR A 542 9.84 -21.28 -24.23
N LEU A 543 8.81 -21.30 -25.05
CA LEU A 543 7.86 -20.20 -25.21
C LEU A 543 7.31 -19.85 -23.82
N SER A 544 7.86 -18.80 -23.22
CA SER A 544 7.33 -18.21 -21.99
C SER A 544 6.03 -17.50 -22.35
N LEU A 545 4.91 -18.18 -22.17
CA LEU A 545 3.59 -17.56 -22.02
C LEU A 545 3.62 -16.73 -20.71
N GLY A 546 4.05 -15.49 -20.84
CA GLY A 546 4.24 -14.52 -19.76
C GLY A 546 2.93 -13.97 -19.20
N THR A 547 2.00 -14.83 -18.80
CA THR A 547 0.82 -14.40 -18.05
C THR A 547 1.14 -14.52 -16.56
N SER A 548 1.21 -13.38 -15.86
CA SER A 548 1.41 -13.39 -14.40
C SER A 548 0.23 -14.09 -13.72
N GLY A 549 0.43 -14.72 -12.56
CA GLY A 549 -0.66 -15.38 -11.85
C GLY A 549 -1.79 -14.45 -11.42
N GLU A 550 -1.45 -13.21 -11.19
CA GLU A 550 -2.40 -12.13 -10.97
C GLU A 550 -3.36 -11.98 -12.15
N THR A 551 -2.85 -12.07 -13.39
CA THR A 551 -3.68 -11.97 -14.60
C THR A 551 -4.65 -13.13 -14.72
N LEU A 552 -4.27 -14.37 -14.34
CA LEU A 552 -5.15 -15.55 -14.44
C LEU A 552 -6.24 -15.55 -13.37
N GLU A 553 -5.90 -15.30 -12.11
CA GLU A 553 -6.90 -15.18 -11.03
C GLU A 553 -7.85 -14.01 -11.28
N ARG A 554 -7.33 -12.87 -11.78
CA ARG A 554 -8.13 -11.74 -12.22
C ARG A 554 -9.13 -12.12 -13.33
N THR A 555 -8.68 -12.90 -14.30
CA THR A 555 -9.54 -13.35 -15.41
C THR A 555 -10.64 -14.30 -14.92
N LEU A 556 -10.31 -15.27 -14.08
CA LEU A 556 -11.30 -16.18 -13.50
C LEU A 556 -12.29 -15.45 -12.59
N ALA A 557 -11.82 -14.51 -11.77
CA ALA A 557 -12.69 -13.65 -10.96
C ALA A 557 -13.61 -12.76 -11.84
N LYS A 558 -13.13 -12.24 -12.98
CA LYS A 558 -13.95 -11.52 -13.95
C LYS A 558 -15.06 -12.40 -14.50
N TYR A 559 -14.75 -13.63 -14.91
CA TYR A 559 -15.75 -14.57 -15.42
C TYR A 559 -16.81 -14.89 -14.37
N LEU A 560 -16.41 -15.12 -13.11
CA LEU A 560 -17.36 -15.36 -12.02
C LEU A 560 -18.31 -14.17 -11.83
N ILE A 561 -17.77 -12.95 -11.62
CA ILE A 561 -18.62 -11.79 -11.30
C ILE A 561 -19.54 -11.39 -12.45
N LYS A 562 -19.07 -11.50 -13.71
CA LYS A 562 -19.85 -11.07 -14.88
C LYS A 562 -20.76 -12.14 -15.45
N PHE A 563 -20.27 -13.36 -15.53
CA PHE A 563 -20.88 -14.44 -16.30
C PHE A 563 -21.10 -15.72 -15.49
N GLY A 564 -20.93 -15.69 -14.16
CA GLY A 564 -21.05 -16.88 -13.35
C GLY A 564 -22.42 -17.57 -13.42
N HIS A 565 -23.47 -16.84 -13.74
CA HIS A 565 -24.83 -17.36 -13.96
C HIS A 565 -25.07 -17.86 -15.39
N THR A 566 -24.17 -17.60 -16.33
CA THR A 566 -24.32 -17.89 -17.76
C THR A 566 -23.87 -19.32 -18.05
N ASP A 567 -24.63 -20.01 -18.94
CA ASP A 567 -24.24 -21.32 -19.40
C ASP A 567 -23.44 -21.22 -20.72
N PHE A 568 -22.50 -22.14 -20.89
CA PHE A 568 -21.71 -22.28 -22.12
C PHE A 568 -21.58 -23.75 -22.52
N GLU A 569 -21.24 -24.02 -23.77
CA GLU A 569 -21.16 -25.38 -24.34
C GLU A 569 -19.71 -25.71 -24.70
N VAL A 570 -19.22 -26.87 -24.25
CA VAL A 570 -17.91 -27.39 -24.60
C VAL A 570 -18.05 -28.71 -25.36
N LEU A 571 -17.27 -28.85 -26.41
CA LEU A 571 -17.21 -30.09 -27.18
C LEU A 571 -16.18 -31.04 -26.55
N GLU A 572 -16.64 -32.07 -25.84
CA GLU A 572 -15.82 -33.10 -25.24
C GLU A 572 -16.05 -34.44 -25.92
N GLU A 573 -14.98 -35.13 -26.37
CA GLU A 573 -15.01 -36.48 -26.96
C GLU A 573 -16.11 -36.74 -28.03
N LYS A 574 -16.59 -35.69 -28.74
CA LYS A 574 -17.67 -35.67 -29.73
C LYS A 574 -19.09 -35.46 -29.18
N GLU A 575 -19.23 -35.19 -27.89
CA GLU A 575 -20.52 -34.76 -27.32
C GLU A 575 -20.39 -33.28 -26.88
N THR A 576 -21.50 -32.56 -27.09
CA THR A 576 -21.59 -31.18 -26.60
C THR A 576 -22.17 -31.21 -25.20
N ILE A 577 -21.32 -30.80 -24.20
CA ILE A 577 -21.72 -30.74 -22.80
C ILE A 577 -21.96 -29.28 -22.44
N ARG A 578 -23.06 -29.02 -21.74
CA ARG A 578 -23.42 -27.69 -21.27
C ARG A 578 -23.00 -27.54 -19.82
N TYR A 579 -22.26 -26.49 -19.53
CA TYR A 579 -21.79 -26.13 -18.21
C TYR A 579 -22.27 -24.74 -17.82
N ASN A 580 -22.53 -24.51 -16.53
CA ASN A 580 -22.64 -23.18 -15.96
C ASN A 580 -21.23 -22.68 -15.59
N VAL A 581 -20.92 -21.38 -15.84
CA VAL A 581 -19.57 -20.83 -15.60
C VAL A 581 -19.12 -20.99 -14.15
N ALA A 582 -19.98 -20.67 -13.17
CA ALA A 582 -19.63 -20.79 -11.76
C ALA A 582 -19.43 -22.26 -11.36
N SER A 583 -20.37 -23.14 -11.72
CA SER A 583 -20.27 -24.59 -11.44
C SER A 583 -19.00 -25.16 -12.03
N TYR A 584 -18.69 -24.85 -13.29
CA TYR A 584 -17.47 -25.33 -13.96
C TYR A 584 -16.19 -24.89 -13.20
N ILE A 585 -16.08 -23.61 -12.84
CA ILE A 585 -14.91 -23.11 -12.14
C ILE A 585 -14.78 -23.76 -10.76
N PHE A 586 -15.87 -23.89 -10.00
CA PHE A 586 -15.85 -24.52 -8.68
C PHE A 586 -15.51 -26.01 -8.74
N ASP A 587 -16.13 -26.76 -9.65
CA ASP A 587 -15.84 -28.18 -9.84
C ASP A 587 -14.39 -28.42 -10.21
N GLN A 588 -13.83 -27.59 -11.07
CA GLN A 588 -12.43 -27.66 -11.48
C GLN A 588 -11.45 -27.29 -10.37
N LEU A 589 -11.79 -26.37 -9.47
CA LEU A 589 -10.98 -26.01 -8.31
C LEU A 589 -11.08 -27.08 -7.22
N ASP A 590 -12.30 -27.58 -6.94
CA ASP A 590 -12.55 -28.54 -5.86
C ASP A 590 -11.98 -29.92 -6.19
N SER A 591 -12.07 -30.37 -7.45
CA SER A 591 -11.52 -31.65 -7.89
C SER A 591 -10.01 -31.76 -7.67
N ASP A 592 -9.29 -30.63 -7.79
CA ASP A 592 -7.84 -30.59 -7.63
C ASP A 592 -7.40 -29.98 -6.28
N GLY A 593 -8.35 -29.62 -5.41
CA GLY A 593 -8.08 -28.99 -4.11
C GLY A 593 -7.40 -27.63 -4.23
N LEU A 594 -7.71 -26.86 -5.29
CA LEU A 594 -7.11 -25.58 -5.61
C LEU A 594 -7.92 -24.40 -5.03
N THR A 595 -7.23 -23.31 -4.74
CA THR A 595 -7.84 -22.02 -4.39
C THR A 595 -6.93 -20.89 -4.88
N PHE A 596 -7.44 -19.68 -4.99
CA PHE A 596 -6.65 -18.53 -5.43
C PHE A 596 -5.55 -18.17 -4.43
N ASP A 597 -4.37 -17.86 -4.92
CA ASP A 597 -3.20 -17.49 -4.10
C ASP A 597 -3.32 -16.04 -3.59
N ILE A 598 -3.85 -15.13 -4.42
CA ILE A 598 -3.92 -13.70 -4.13
C ILE A 598 -5.12 -13.41 -3.23
N PRO A 599 -4.91 -12.77 -2.05
CA PRO A 599 -5.96 -12.61 -1.04
C PRO A 599 -7.24 -11.95 -1.55
N VAL A 600 -7.14 -10.89 -2.36
CA VAL A 600 -8.30 -10.16 -2.88
C VAL A 600 -9.16 -11.01 -3.82
N TYR A 601 -8.55 -11.81 -4.70
CA TYR A 601 -9.29 -12.72 -5.59
C TYR A 601 -9.83 -13.93 -4.86
N ARG A 602 -9.13 -14.41 -3.83
CA ARG A 602 -9.61 -15.48 -2.94
C ARG A 602 -10.86 -15.05 -2.19
N GLU A 603 -10.89 -13.82 -1.71
CA GLU A 603 -12.08 -13.27 -1.04
C GLU A 603 -13.26 -13.11 -2.02
N ILE A 604 -13.00 -12.66 -3.25
CA ILE A 604 -14.02 -12.63 -4.31
C ILE A 604 -14.57 -14.02 -4.58
N LEU A 605 -13.70 -15.04 -4.69
CA LEU A 605 -14.10 -16.43 -4.93
C LEU A 605 -14.96 -16.96 -3.77
N ALA A 606 -14.56 -16.69 -2.51
CA ALA A 606 -15.27 -17.12 -1.32
C ALA A 606 -16.65 -16.44 -1.22
N THR A 607 -16.71 -15.12 -1.43
CA THR A 607 -17.96 -14.34 -1.42
C THR A 607 -18.91 -14.83 -2.52
N TYR A 608 -18.37 -15.09 -3.73
CA TYR A 608 -19.20 -15.60 -4.83
C TYR A 608 -19.78 -16.99 -4.48
N ARG A 609 -18.96 -17.89 -3.95
CA ARG A 609 -19.39 -19.25 -3.56
C ARG A 609 -20.46 -19.21 -2.48
N GLU A 610 -20.29 -18.39 -1.44
CA GLU A 610 -21.25 -18.24 -0.36
C GLU A 610 -22.62 -17.79 -0.87
N GLN A 611 -22.64 -16.80 -1.77
CA GLN A 611 -23.88 -16.30 -2.34
C GLN A 611 -24.50 -17.28 -3.37
N TRP A 612 -23.68 -17.94 -4.16
CA TRP A 612 -24.11 -18.94 -5.14
C TRP A 612 -24.76 -20.16 -4.45
N GLU A 613 -24.21 -20.64 -3.33
CA GLU A 613 -24.79 -21.73 -2.54
C GLU A 613 -26.16 -21.34 -1.93
N GLN A 614 -26.35 -20.05 -1.60
CA GLN A 614 -27.61 -19.54 -1.05
C GLN A 614 -28.68 -19.32 -2.15
N LEU A 615 -28.30 -18.82 -3.32
CA LEU A 615 -29.21 -18.43 -4.38
C LEU A 615 -29.55 -19.60 -5.33
N GLY A 616 -28.65 -20.56 -5.47
CA GLY A 616 -28.78 -21.71 -6.38
C GLY A 616 -28.06 -21.52 -7.72
N GLU A 617 -27.83 -22.64 -8.39
CA GLU A 617 -27.15 -22.68 -9.69
C GLU A 617 -27.92 -21.91 -10.78
N GLY A 618 -27.21 -21.19 -11.64
CA GLY A 618 -27.78 -20.42 -12.76
C GLY A 618 -28.45 -19.10 -12.35
N VAL A 619 -28.46 -18.76 -11.06
CA VAL A 619 -28.96 -17.46 -10.58
C VAL A 619 -27.83 -16.44 -10.56
N GLU A 620 -28.09 -15.25 -11.08
CA GLU A 620 -27.13 -14.14 -11.06
C GLU A 620 -26.83 -13.74 -9.62
N VAL A 621 -25.55 -13.78 -9.21
CA VAL A 621 -25.10 -13.21 -7.95
C VAL A 621 -24.99 -11.70 -8.10
N PRO A 622 -25.82 -10.90 -7.40
CA PRO A 622 -25.86 -9.46 -7.59
C PRO A 622 -24.53 -8.78 -7.32
N ALA A 623 -24.13 -7.87 -8.20
CA ALA A 623 -22.85 -7.17 -8.14
C ALA A 623 -22.64 -6.39 -6.83
N HIS A 624 -23.72 -6.03 -6.12
CA HIS A 624 -23.63 -5.28 -4.86
C HIS A 624 -22.89 -6.03 -3.74
N TYR A 625 -22.89 -7.38 -3.74
CA TYR A 625 -22.11 -8.17 -2.79
C TYR A 625 -20.60 -7.92 -2.89
N PHE A 626 -20.11 -7.60 -4.09
CA PHE A 626 -18.71 -7.34 -4.38
C PHE A 626 -18.36 -5.85 -4.30
N VAL A 627 -19.21 -4.99 -4.88
CA VAL A 627 -18.96 -3.53 -4.88
C VAL A 627 -19.24 -2.88 -3.52
N ASN A 628 -20.01 -3.53 -2.65
CA ASN A 628 -20.27 -3.09 -1.28
C ASN A 628 -19.58 -3.99 -0.22
N HIS A 629 -18.60 -4.77 -0.65
CA HIS A 629 -17.86 -5.64 0.26
C HIS A 629 -17.18 -4.84 1.38
N HIS A 630 -17.05 -5.42 2.56
CA HIS A 630 -16.46 -4.76 3.74
C HIS A 630 -14.96 -4.45 3.56
N ASP A 631 -14.25 -5.21 2.71
CA ASP A 631 -12.86 -4.95 2.33
C ASP A 631 -12.80 -3.95 1.17
N PRO A 632 -12.18 -2.75 1.36
CA PRO A 632 -12.06 -1.74 0.32
C PRO A 632 -11.26 -2.18 -0.91
N ASP A 633 -10.33 -3.12 -0.78
CA ASP A 633 -9.55 -3.64 -1.89
C ASP A 633 -10.41 -4.57 -2.77
N VAL A 634 -11.28 -5.37 -2.16
CA VAL A 634 -12.29 -6.18 -2.88
C VAL A 634 -13.24 -5.28 -3.65
N ASN A 635 -13.75 -4.20 -3.04
CA ASN A 635 -14.59 -3.20 -3.70
C ASN A 635 -13.93 -2.65 -4.95
N ARG A 636 -12.71 -2.13 -4.79
CA ARG A 636 -11.98 -1.48 -5.89
C ARG A 636 -11.72 -2.43 -7.04
N VAL A 637 -11.24 -3.64 -6.74
CA VAL A 637 -10.96 -4.67 -7.76
C VAL A 637 -12.24 -5.11 -8.44
N SER A 638 -13.34 -5.30 -7.71
CA SER A 638 -14.62 -5.70 -8.29
C SER A 638 -15.20 -4.63 -9.24
N VAL A 639 -15.11 -3.34 -8.88
CA VAL A 639 -15.49 -2.24 -9.79
C VAL A 639 -14.63 -2.27 -11.04
N ASP A 640 -13.35 -2.52 -10.92
CA ASP A 640 -12.42 -2.63 -12.06
C ASP A 640 -12.78 -3.81 -12.98
N LEU A 641 -13.11 -4.97 -12.41
CA LEU A 641 -13.55 -6.14 -13.18
C LEU A 641 -14.88 -5.90 -13.90
N LEU A 642 -15.84 -5.25 -13.25
CA LEU A 642 -17.16 -4.94 -13.81
C LEU A 642 -17.13 -3.90 -14.93
N THR A 643 -16.15 -2.97 -14.89
CA THR A 643 -16.05 -1.84 -15.83
C THR A 643 -14.94 -2.00 -16.88
N SER A 644 -14.21 -3.11 -16.86
CA SER A 644 -13.06 -3.33 -17.76
C SER A 644 -13.42 -3.19 -19.24
N ASP A 645 -14.62 -3.57 -19.63
CA ASP A 645 -15.06 -3.59 -21.03
C ASP A 645 -15.75 -2.27 -21.44
N ASP A 646 -16.23 -1.48 -20.47
CA ASP A 646 -16.87 -0.18 -20.74
C ASP A 646 -15.89 0.84 -21.38
N MET A 647 -14.58 0.56 -21.35
CA MET A 647 -13.53 1.36 -22.00
C MET A 647 -13.49 1.17 -23.53
N TYR A 648 -13.92 0.02 -24.03
CA TYR A 648 -13.84 -0.32 -25.44
C TYR A 648 -15.20 -0.08 -26.12
N VAL A 649 -15.54 1.20 -26.34
CA VAL A 649 -16.63 1.53 -27.25
C VAL A 649 -16.15 1.21 -28.65
N ILE A 650 -16.69 0.14 -29.24
CA ILE A 650 -16.45 -0.22 -30.64
C ILE A 650 -16.80 0.99 -31.49
N SER A 651 -15.81 1.53 -32.20
CA SER A 651 -16.01 2.67 -33.08
C SER A 651 -16.98 2.26 -34.18
N LYS A 652 -17.98 3.10 -34.51
CA LYS A 652 -18.90 2.90 -35.64
C LYS A 652 -18.23 2.60 -36.98
N ILE A 653 -16.93 2.87 -37.09
CA ILE A 653 -16.10 2.53 -38.25
C ILE A 653 -15.94 1.02 -38.42
N TRP A 654 -15.93 0.23 -37.34
CA TRP A 654 -15.83 -1.23 -37.40
C TRP A 654 -17.14 -1.86 -37.79
N GLU A 655 -18.28 -1.32 -37.30
CA GLU A 655 -19.63 -1.72 -37.77
C GLU A 655 -19.81 -1.46 -39.28
N GLN A 656 -19.25 -0.35 -39.80
CA GLN A 656 -19.29 -0.02 -41.23
C GLN A 656 -18.37 -0.90 -42.10
N LYS A 657 -17.43 -1.64 -41.50
CA LYS A 657 -16.49 -2.52 -42.22
C LYS A 657 -16.84 -4.00 -42.10
N ASP A 658 -18.02 -4.35 -41.59
CA ASP A 658 -18.45 -5.75 -41.34
C ASP A 658 -17.44 -6.58 -40.54
N VAL A 659 -16.67 -5.95 -39.63
CA VAL A 659 -15.78 -6.65 -38.72
C VAL A 659 -16.54 -7.00 -37.45
N HIS A 660 -16.94 -8.24 -37.33
CA HIS A 660 -17.55 -8.78 -36.11
C HIS A 660 -16.43 -9.00 -35.05
N ILE A 661 -16.53 -8.30 -33.94
CA ILE A 661 -15.66 -8.54 -32.78
C ILE A 661 -16.52 -9.32 -31.79
N GLU A 662 -16.15 -10.58 -31.56
CA GLU A 662 -16.84 -11.44 -30.60
C GLU A 662 -16.82 -10.82 -29.20
N SER A 663 -17.98 -10.79 -28.55
CA SER A 663 -18.08 -10.35 -27.15
C SER A 663 -17.46 -11.35 -26.19
N ASP A 664 -17.11 -10.91 -24.96
CA ASP A 664 -16.64 -11.82 -23.92
C ASP A 664 -17.63 -12.97 -23.65
N GLU A 665 -18.94 -12.73 -23.80
CA GLU A 665 -19.99 -13.72 -23.62
C GLU A 665 -19.97 -14.79 -24.75
N GLU A 666 -19.72 -14.38 -26.01
CA GLU A 666 -19.54 -15.29 -27.12
C GLU A 666 -18.27 -16.15 -27.02
N GLN A 667 -17.26 -15.65 -26.29
CA GLN A 667 -15.99 -16.34 -26.10
C GLN A 667 -15.96 -17.25 -24.85
N LEU A 668 -17.03 -17.34 -24.05
CA LEU A 668 -17.04 -18.14 -22.80
C LEU A 668 -16.66 -19.62 -23.03
N ALA A 669 -17.15 -20.22 -24.11
CA ALA A 669 -16.89 -21.61 -24.46
C ALA A 669 -15.38 -21.94 -24.62
N GLN A 670 -14.58 -20.98 -25.04
CA GLN A 670 -13.13 -21.14 -25.18
C GLN A 670 -12.37 -20.49 -24.02
N GLY A 671 -12.82 -19.31 -23.57
CA GLY A 671 -12.14 -18.47 -22.61
C GLY A 671 -12.07 -19.09 -21.19
N VAL A 672 -13.20 -19.62 -20.70
CA VAL A 672 -13.29 -20.18 -19.34
C VAL A 672 -12.44 -21.46 -19.20
N PRO A 673 -12.58 -22.48 -20.09
CA PRO A 673 -11.73 -23.67 -20.02
C PRO A 673 -10.24 -23.36 -20.21
N LYS A 674 -9.91 -22.45 -21.12
CA LYS A 674 -8.52 -22.02 -21.36
C LYS A 674 -7.92 -21.33 -20.15
N ALA A 675 -8.62 -20.39 -19.53
CA ALA A 675 -8.15 -19.71 -18.32
C ALA A 675 -7.95 -20.71 -17.18
N MET A 676 -8.85 -21.66 -17.01
CA MET A 676 -8.77 -22.70 -15.99
C MET A 676 -7.60 -23.66 -16.24
N ALA A 677 -7.41 -24.10 -17.48
CA ALA A 677 -6.27 -24.96 -17.86
C ALA A 677 -4.93 -24.25 -17.61
N LEU A 678 -4.80 -22.97 -17.96
CA LEU A 678 -3.60 -22.17 -17.70
C LEU A 678 -3.36 -21.97 -16.20
N TYR A 679 -4.41 -21.80 -15.41
CA TYR A 679 -4.31 -21.69 -13.95
C TYR A 679 -3.81 -22.98 -13.32
N LYS A 680 -4.36 -24.14 -13.70
CA LYS A 680 -3.89 -25.47 -13.25
C LYS A 680 -2.44 -25.73 -13.68
N TRP A 681 -2.10 -25.43 -14.93
CA TRP A 681 -0.74 -25.58 -15.44
C TRP A 681 0.27 -24.79 -14.61
N ARG A 682 -0.06 -23.56 -14.26
CA ARG A 682 0.80 -22.72 -13.42
C ARG A 682 0.94 -23.26 -12.01
N PHE A 683 -0.13 -23.78 -11.41
CA PHE A 683 -0.06 -24.41 -10.10
C PHE A 683 0.92 -25.59 -10.11
N LEU A 684 0.82 -26.43 -11.13
CA LEU A 684 1.74 -27.55 -11.32
C LEU A 684 3.18 -27.10 -11.53
N ASP A 685 3.39 -26.03 -12.30
CA ASP A 685 4.72 -25.45 -12.53
C ASP A 685 5.35 -24.96 -11.22
N LYS A 686 4.61 -24.23 -10.40
CA LYS A 686 5.03 -23.80 -9.07
C LYS A 686 5.40 -25.00 -8.18
N ARG A 687 4.58 -26.06 -8.22
CA ARG A 687 4.81 -27.27 -7.43
C ARG A 687 6.05 -28.05 -7.89
N VAL A 688 6.28 -28.12 -9.19
CA VAL A 688 7.50 -28.72 -9.77
C VAL A 688 8.74 -27.96 -9.31
N VAL A 689 8.71 -26.62 -9.36
CA VAL A 689 9.82 -25.78 -8.88
C VAL A 689 10.07 -26.02 -7.39
N GLU A 690 9.04 -26.03 -6.54
CA GLU A 690 9.15 -26.28 -5.10
C GLU A 690 9.79 -27.66 -4.81
N LEU A 691 9.32 -28.72 -5.46
CA LEU A 691 9.84 -30.07 -5.26
C LEU A 691 11.29 -30.22 -5.76
N THR A 692 11.60 -29.60 -6.91
CA THR A 692 12.97 -29.56 -7.45
C THR A 692 13.91 -28.83 -6.49
N GLN A 693 13.45 -27.74 -5.90
CA GLN A 693 14.22 -26.95 -4.94
C GLN A 693 14.44 -27.74 -3.62
N ARG A 694 13.43 -28.48 -3.16
CA ARG A 694 13.56 -29.38 -2.00
C ARG A 694 14.61 -30.47 -2.23
N LEU A 695 14.61 -31.10 -3.42
CA LEU A 695 15.64 -32.07 -3.80
C LEU A 695 17.06 -31.49 -3.78
N ALA A 696 17.20 -30.21 -4.15
CA ALA A 696 18.50 -29.53 -4.22
C ALA A 696 19.01 -29.02 -2.86
N THR A 697 18.13 -28.69 -1.91
CA THR A 697 18.49 -27.97 -0.69
C THR A 697 18.30 -28.76 0.61
N GLU A 698 17.40 -29.72 0.64
CA GLU A 698 17.09 -30.51 1.84
C GLU A 698 17.90 -31.82 1.90
N LYS A 699 18.30 -32.21 3.12
CA LYS A 699 18.86 -33.55 3.36
C LYS A 699 17.71 -34.56 3.50
N LEU A 700 17.39 -35.22 2.41
CA LEU A 700 16.27 -36.17 2.32
C LEU A 700 16.74 -37.61 2.45
N SER A 701 15.88 -38.53 2.94
CA SER A 701 16.11 -39.96 2.91
C SER A 701 15.87 -40.51 1.48
N GLU A 702 16.41 -41.69 1.17
CA GLU A 702 16.19 -42.34 -0.13
C GLU A 702 14.70 -42.54 -0.45
N GLU A 703 13.88 -42.85 0.55
CA GLU A 703 12.43 -43.00 0.39
C GLU A 703 11.76 -41.64 0.02
N GLN A 704 12.15 -40.55 0.68
CA GLN A 704 11.64 -39.21 0.38
C GLN A 704 12.07 -38.71 -1.00
N ILE A 705 13.30 -39.04 -1.42
CA ILE A 705 13.78 -38.69 -2.77
C ILE A 705 12.95 -39.45 -3.83
N THR A 706 12.71 -40.76 -3.61
CA THR A 706 11.92 -41.57 -4.53
C THR A 706 10.49 -41.03 -4.65
N GLU A 707 9.84 -40.71 -3.52
CA GLU A 707 8.49 -40.15 -3.50
C GLU A 707 8.41 -38.83 -4.26
N ILE A 708 9.38 -37.91 -4.07
CA ILE A 708 9.43 -36.65 -4.78
C ILE A 708 9.65 -36.83 -6.28
N LEU A 709 10.51 -37.78 -6.69
CA LEU A 709 10.74 -38.06 -8.11
C LEU A 709 9.49 -38.65 -8.79
N GLU A 710 8.73 -39.50 -8.09
CA GLU A 710 7.45 -40.02 -8.58
C GLU A 710 6.43 -38.89 -8.74
N GLN A 711 6.30 -37.97 -7.76
CA GLN A 711 5.45 -36.81 -7.84
C GLN A 711 5.84 -35.86 -8.99
N LEU A 712 7.14 -35.63 -9.19
CA LEU A 712 7.64 -34.82 -10.30
C LEU A 712 7.28 -35.44 -11.65
N SER A 713 7.45 -36.79 -11.78
CA SER A 713 7.08 -37.52 -13.01
C SER A 713 5.58 -37.37 -13.31
N GLN A 714 4.72 -37.53 -12.30
CA GLN A 714 3.27 -37.34 -12.45
C GLN A 714 2.92 -35.91 -12.86
N TYR A 715 3.48 -34.89 -12.20
CA TYR A 715 3.23 -33.49 -12.53
C TYR A 715 3.71 -33.11 -13.94
N HIS A 716 4.85 -33.65 -14.40
CA HIS A 716 5.32 -33.47 -15.77
C HIS A 716 4.39 -34.10 -16.80
N ALA A 717 3.86 -35.30 -16.52
CA ALA A 717 2.90 -35.95 -17.40
C ALA A 717 1.61 -35.13 -17.51
N VAL A 718 1.04 -34.68 -16.40
CA VAL A 718 -0.18 -33.84 -16.38
C VAL A 718 0.05 -32.48 -17.08
N ARG A 719 1.19 -31.82 -16.84
CA ARG A 719 1.58 -30.59 -17.54
C ARG A 719 1.60 -30.76 -19.04
N THR A 720 2.11 -31.90 -19.53
CA THR A 720 2.15 -32.18 -20.97
C THR A 720 0.76 -32.35 -21.57
N VAL A 721 -0.16 -32.96 -20.82
CA VAL A 721 -1.57 -33.09 -21.25
C VAL A 721 -2.24 -31.73 -21.30
N ILE A 722 -2.14 -30.92 -20.26
CA ILE A 722 -2.72 -29.58 -20.19
C ILE A 722 -2.15 -28.68 -21.30
N SER A 723 -0.86 -28.73 -21.58
CA SER A 723 -0.21 -27.99 -22.64
C SER A 723 -0.76 -28.36 -24.02
N LYS A 724 -1.00 -29.65 -24.26
CA LYS A 724 -1.63 -30.12 -25.52
C LYS A 724 -3.10 -29.70 -25.64
N MET A 725 -3.82 -29.67 -24.53
CA MET A 725 -5.21 -29.20 -24.50
C MET A 725 -5.27 -27.69 -24.73
N SER A 726 -4.41 -26.89 -24.07
CA SER A 726 -4.37 -25.44 -24.29
C SER A 726 -3.98 -25.04 -25.71
N ASN A 727 -3.09 -25.80 -26.36
CA ASN A 727 -2.73 -25.60 -27.78
C ASN A 727 -3.84 -26.03 -28.77
N ARG A 728 -4.82 -26.82 -28.33
CA ARG A 728 -6.01 -27.15 -29.14
C ARG A 728 -7.13 -26.14 -28.97
N LEU A 729 -7.07 -25.33 -27.92
CA LEU A 729 -8.02 -24.24 -27.64
C LEU A 729 -7.53 -22.87 -28.19
N ILE A 730 -6.37 -22.84 -28.85
CA ILE A 730 -5.85 -21.76 -29.65
C ILE A 730 -6.06 -22.16 -31.13
#